data_9dc6fd0ee4cdf2dffa98b489113f563c
#
_entry.id   9dc6fd0ee4cdf2dffa98b489113f563c
#
_cell.length_a   1.000
_cell.length_b   1.000
_cell.length_c   1.000
_cell.angle_alpha   90.00
_cell.angle_beta   90.00
_cell.angle_gamma   90.00
#
_symmetry.space_group_name_H-M   'P 1'
#
loop_
_entity.id
_entity.type
_entity.pdbx_description
1 polymer ?
#
loop_
_entity_poly.entity_id
_entity_poly.type
_entity_poly.pdbx_seq_one_letter_code
_entity_poly.pdbx_strand_id
1 'polypeptide(L)'
;MISFKKKTLLSVAVAVMLGSAQLPGTSWAAQAPTAVVQEVSAEAQAPAVVKNPPKLALKIDRADVNQLPRNFRMGSDKYVGVTKTGIMPTRKGMDTMNVSASSCFSEKELEAILKKVPVKPSQFYDVDLRGESHGYLNGTAVSWFANHDWGNDGRTEDIIIPLEKEQLASLKDSTVKSIDRIDDKKNVILSPVYVNYNKVRTEEKMVKQHGANYFRLALQDHFRPDDPDVDKFLEFYKSLPKDAWLHYHCYAGMGRTTIFMVMHDILKNAKDVSFDDIIQRQKLIGIVDLSEIPDKKKNYGRKAYIERYQFVQHFYDYVKENPDLKTPYSVWAKKNKVNSWEPDYSGYIWRLDTKDRNQLPRNFRTMNSAFQTDVNVKKAGKGFNPTPTRKGLDTLYMSGSAEFSNGELQAMLPILKQQAKGPIYIMDLRQETHGVFNGNAVSWYGLRDWGNLGKNKAEVLKDENSRLNAARGKSLIVAALDKDKMPIDPKPVKIESVMTEQQLVEKNGLHYYRIAATDHIWPSAANIDEFINFTRTMPANAWLHFHCQAGKGRTTAYMAMYDMMKNPDVSLGDILSRQYLLGGNYVAYEIAKPKPNEWKADYYHQKAHMVEKFYQYVQENHADGFKTSWSQWLAAHQDI
;
A
#
# COMPACT_ATOMS: atom_id res chain seq x y z
N MET A 1 -6.20 51.58 -17.13
CA MET A 1 -5.27 50.97 -18.09
C MET A 1 -3.96 50.66 -17.34
N ILE A 2 -3.81 49.49 -16.83
CA ILE A 2 -2.52 48.99 -16.25
C ILE A 2 -2.32 47.59 -16.82
N SER A 3 -1.24 47.49 -17.62
CA SER A 3 -0.82 46.32 -18.38
C SER A 3 -0.25 45.25 -17.47
N PHE A 4 -0.78 44.03 -17.52
CA PHE A 4 -0.16 42.84 -16.92
C PHE A 4 0.84 42.25 -17.90
N LYS A 5 2.11 42.29 -17.53
CA LYS A 5 3.19 41.58 -18.23
C LYS A 5 3.09 40.08 -17.93
N LYS A 6 2.87 39.28 -18.96
CA LYS A 6 3.06 37.82 -18.96
C LYS A 6 4.54 37.52 -18.79
N LYS A 7 4.92 36.78 -17.74
CA LYS A 7 6.21 36.12 -17.64
C LYS A 7 6.14 34.79 -18.38
N THR A 8 6.86 34.73 -19.49
CA THR A 8 7.11 33.53 -20.28
C THR A 8 8.08 32.63 -19.51
N LEU A 9 7.66 31.44 -19.15
CA LEU A 9 8.54 30.38 -18.68
C LEU A 9 9.23 29.75 -19.89
N LEU A 10 10.54 29.89 -19.92
CA LEU A 10 11.42 29.26 -20.89
C LEU A 10 11.56 27.77 -20.54
N SER A 11 10.95 26.90 -21.33
CA SER A 11 11.19 25.46 -21.28
C SER A 11 12.48 25.14 -22.03
N VAL A 12 13.51 24.81 -21.28
CA VAL A 12 14.74 24.24 -21.84
C VAL A 12 14.49 22.75 -22.11
N ALA A 13 14.30 22.40 -23.35
CA ALA A 13 14.32 21.02 -23.82
C ALA A 13 15.78 20.57 -23.88
N VAL A 14 16.20 19.72 -22.97
CA VAL A 14 17.48 19.00 -23.06
C VAL A 14 17.23 17.72 -23.84
N ALA A 15 17.67 17.70 -25.09
CA ALA A 15 17.77 16.49 -25.88
C ALA A 15 18.86 15.59 -25.29
N VAL A 16 18.48 14.48 -24.69
CA VAL A 16 19.41 13.44 -24.27
C VAL A 16 19.69 12.56 -25.47
N MET A 17 20.84 12.75 -26.11
CA MET A 17 21.41 11.74 -26.99
C MET A 17 21.75 10.50 -26.15
N LEU A 18 21.11 9.38 -26.49
CA LEU A 18 21.46 8.05 -26.01
C LEU A 18 22.81 7.65 -26.63
N GLY A 19 23.89 7.98 -25.97
CA GLY A 19 25.17 7.32 -26.17
C GLY A 19 25.13 5.97 -25.45
N SER A 20 25.12 4.88 -26.21
CA SER A 20 25.29 3.53 -25.70
C SER A 20 26.71 3.34 -25.19
N ALA A 21 26.98 3.71 -23.95
CA ALA A 21 28.16 3.22 -23.25
C ALA A 21 27.79 1.85 -22.67
N GLN A 22 28.24 0.79 -23.32
CA GLN A 22 28.31 -0.55 -22.75
C GLN A 22 29.26 -0.47 -21.55
N LEU A 23 28.71 -0.44 -20.33
CA LEU A 23 29.44 -0.81 -19.15
C LEU A 23 29.70 -2.32 -19.22
N PRO A 24 30.91 -2.81 -18.85
CA PRO A 24 31.21 -4.23 -18.88
C PRO A 24 30.19 -4.95 -18.02
N GLY A 25 29.56 -5.96 -18.64
CA GLY A 25 28.52 -6.76 -18.03
C GLY A 25 29.02 -7.46 -16.79
N THR A 26 28.63 -6.96 -15.63
CA THR A 26 28.43 -7.84 -14.49
C THR A 26 27.07 -8.48 -14.70
N SER A 27 27.07 -9.65 -15.32
CA SER A 27 25.93 -10.54 -15.34
C SER A 27 25.53 -10.80 -13.89
N TRP A 28 24.42 -10.23 -13.47
CA TRP A 28 23.76 -10.52 -12.20
C TRP A 28 23.03 -11.87 -12.32
N ALA A 29 23.75 -12.92 -12.72
CA ALA A 29 23.32 -14.26 -12.44
C ALA A 29 23.49 -14.46 -10.95
N ALA A 30 22.40 -14.47 -10.21
CA ALA A 30 22.40 -14.92 -8.83
C ALA A 30 22.99 -16.33 -8.79
N GLN A 31 24.28 -16.45 -8.45
CA GLN A 31 24.86 -17.74 -8.09
C GLN A 31 24.11 -18.24 -6.87
N ALA A 32 23.39 -19.32 -7.02
CA ALA A 32 22.73 -20.01 -5.93
C ALA A 32 23.79 -20.45 -4.91
N PRO A 33 23.61 -20.13 -3.64
CA PRO A 33 24.56 -20.57 -2.61
C PRO A 33 24.39 -22.06 -2.35
N THR A 34 25.45 -22.78 -2.54
CA THR A 34 25.51 -24.28 -2.44
C THR A 34 25.65 -24.80 -1.03
N ALA A 35 25.75 -23.96 0.02
CA ALA A 35 26.21 -24.40 1.34
C ALA A 35 25.12 -24.65 2.41
N VAL A 36 23.88 -24.18 2.23
CA VAL A 36 22.82 -24.28 3.25
C VAL A 36 21.53 -24.92 2.72
N VAL A 37 21.48 -25.15 1.42
CA VAL A 37 20.30 -25.69 0.74
C VAL A 37 20.68 -27.03 0.13
N GLN A 38 20.17 -28.13 0.68
CA GLN A 38 20.18 -29.40 -0.03
C GLN A 38 19.08 -29.36 -1.09
N GLU A 39 19.47 -29.26 -2.37
CA GLU A 39 18.56 -29.58 -3.46
C GLU A 39 18.27 -31.09 -3.38
N VAL A 40 17.04 -31.42 -3.03
CA VAL A 40 16.57 -32.79 -3.25
C VAL A 40 16.36 -32.92 -4.74
N SER A 41 17.20 -33.68 -5.42
CA SER A 41 17.04 -34.03 -6.84
C SER A 41 15.80 -34.91 -7.00
N ALA A 42 14.64 -34.30 -7.12
CA ALA A 42 13.54 -34.91 -7.83
C ALA A 42 13.83 -34.72 -9.33
N GLU A 43 13.61 -35.76 -10.14
CA GLU A 43 13.78 -35.73 -11.59
C GLU A 43 13.29 -34.41 -12.16
N ALA A 44 14.14 -33.78 -12.97
CA ALA A 44 13.96 -32.42 -13.48
C ALA A 44 12.73 -32.30 -14.36
N GLN A 45 11.58 -32.10 -13.75
CA GLN A 45 10.48 -31.42 -14.42
C GLN A 45 10.85 -29.94 -14.52
N ALA A 46 10.67 -29.36 -15.70
CA ALA A 46 10.86 -27.92 -15.91
C ALA A 46 10.14 -27.16 -14.80
N PRO A 47 10.77 -26.16 -14.17
CA PRO A 47 10.19 -25.48 -13.01
C PRO A 47 8.81 -24.93 -13.38
N ALA A 48 7.79 -25.32 -12.64
CA ALA A 48 6.46 -24.75 -12.79
C ALA A 48 6.57 -23.28 -12.40
N VAL A 49 6.47 -22.39 -13.39
CA VAL A 49 6.41 -20.95 -13.17
C VAL A 49 5.00 -20.61 -12.69
N VAL A 50 4.85 -20.46 -11.39
CA VAL A 50 3.62 -19.91 -10.82
C VAL A 50 3.66 -18.40 -11.04
N LYS A 51 2.82 -17.90 -11.95
CA LYS A 51 2.84 -16.49 -12.37
C LYS A 51 2.37 -15.50 -11.30
N ASN A 52 1.73 -15.95 -10.23
CA ASN A 52 1.19 -15.12 -9.16
C ASN A 52 1.56 -15.71 -7.80
N PRO A 53 2.53 -15.14 -7.08
CA PRO A 53 2.82 -15.58 -5.72
C PRO A 53 1.59 -15.37 -4.83
N PRO A 54 1.40 -16.21 -3.80
CA PRO A 54 0.31 -16.01 -2.84
C PRO A 54 0.38 -14.61 -2.24
N LYS A 55 -0.74 -14.10 -1.75
CA LYS A 55 -0.85 -12.76 -1.15
C LYS A 55 0.23 -12.50 -0.08
N LEU A 56 0.64 -13.55 0.61
CA LEU A 56 1.75 -13.54 1.57
C LEU A 56 2.52 -14.86 1.44
N ALA A 57 3.75 -14.80 0.96
CA ALA A 57 4.62 -15.96 0.80
C ALA A 57 5.89 -15.82 1.64
N LEU A 58 6.31 -16.90 2.30
CA LEU A 58 7.62 -16.93 2.93
C LEU A 58 8.69 -17.04 1.85
N LYS A 59 9.64 -16.11 1.80
CA LYS A 59 10.75 -16.09 0.82
C LYS A 59 12.11 -16.07 1.50
N ILE A 60 13.13 -16.54 0.79
CA ILE A 60 14.52 -16.35 1.16
C ILE A 60 14.99 -14.99 0.67
N ASP A 61 15.42 -14.13 1.60
CA ASP A 61 16.01 -12.82 1.29
C ASP A 61 17.51 -12.94 1.02
N ARG A 62 18.24 -13.62 1.94
CA ARG A 62 19.68 -13.79 1.88
C ARG A 62 20.08 -15.17 2.38
N ALA A 63 20.82 -15.88 1.55
CA ALA A 63 21.48 -17.11 2.00
C ALA A 63 22.63 -16.78 2.95
N ASP A 64 22.95 -17.72 3.84
CA ASP A 64 23.98 -17.54 4.86
C ASP A 64 25.39 -17.77 4.30
N VAL A 65 25.97 -16.73 3.70
CA VAL A 65 27.28 -16.75 3.04
C VAL A 65 28.24 -15.73 3.65
N ASN A 66 29.52 -16.06 3.70
CA ASN A 66 30.56 -15.21 4.28
C ASN A 66 31.03 -14.15 3.26
N GLN A 67 30.29 -13.07 3.13
CA GLN A 67 30.60 -11.91 2.29
C GLN A 67 29.91 -10.67 2.84
N LEU A 68 30.28 -9.48 2.38
CA LEU A 68 29.51 -8.28 2.67
C LEU A 68 28.15 -8.32 1.96
N PRO A 69 27.07 -7.84 2.59
CA PRO A 69 25.78 -7.78 1.95
C PRO A 69 25.78 -6.83 0.75
N ARG A 70 24.80 -6.99 -0.11
CA ARG A 70 24.62 -6.09 -1.28
C ARG A 70 24.54 -4.64 -0.80
N ASN A 71 25.08 -3.76 -1.63
CA ASN A 71 24.97 -2.32 -1.40
C ASN A 71 25.62 -1.85 -0.09
N PHE A 72 26.54 -2.64 0.46
CA PHE A 72 27.33 -2.21 1.62
C PHE A 72 28.15 -0.98 1.28
N ARG A 73 28.09 0.01 2.14
CA ARG A 73 28.86 1.26 2.03
C ARG A 73 29.05 1.91 3.40
N MET A 74 30.08 2.73 3.52
CA MET A 74 30.35 3.54 4.71
C MET A 74 30.30 5.02 4.36
N GLY A 75 29.97 5.87 5.34
CA GLY A 75 29.98 7.31 5.18
C GLY A 75 31.34 7.87 4.73
N SER A 76 32.43 7.20 5.10
CA SER A 76 33.81 7.53 4.73
C SER A 76 34.26 7.01 3.36
N ASP A 77 33.43 6.24 2.63
CA ASP A 77 33.83 5.66 1.34
C ASP A 77 34.19 6.74 0.32
N LYS A 78 35.11 6.39 -0.58
CA LYS A 78 35.48 7.25 -1.71
C LYS A 78 34.29 7.38 -2.67
N TYR A 79 34.22 8.52 -3.33
CA TYR A 79 33.21 8.74 -4.36
C TYR A 79 33.41 7.80 -5.55
N VAL A 80 32.29 7.25 -6.03
CA VAL A 80 32.22 6.46 -7.25
C VAL A 80 31.61 7.32 -8.35
N GLY A 81 32.39 7.64 -9.38
CA GLY A 81 31.94 8.47 -10.49
C GLY A 81 32.05 9.97 -10.21
N VAL A 82 31.33 10.75 -10.99
CA VAL A 82 31.30 12.23 -10.95
C VAL A 82 29.86 12.73 -10.99
N THR A 83 29.64 13.94 -10.53
CA THR A 83 28.34 14.61 -10.63
C THR A 83 27.98 14.94 -12.08
N LYS A 84 26.71 15.19 -12.36
CA LYS A 84 26.23 15.61 -13.70
C LYS A 84 26.88 16.94 -14.16
N THR A 85 27.28 17.80 -13.24
CA THR A 85 27.93 19.10 -13.51
C THR A 85 29.45 19.03 -13.55
N GLY A 86 30.05 17.92 -13.14
CA GLY A 86 31.49 17.78 -12.94
C GLY A 86 32.02 18.43 -11.65
N ILE A 87 31.21 19.20 -10.94
CA ILE A 87 31.57 19.80 -9.66
C ILE A 87 31.41 18.77 -8.56
N MET A 88 32.49 18.40 -7.89
CA MET A 88 32.46 17.40 -6.82
C MET A 88 32.01 18.04 -5.50
N PRO A 89 31.09 17.39 -4.76
CA PRO A 89 30.64 17.88 -3.46
C PRO A 89 31.77 17.80 -2.42
N THR A 90 31.67 18.63 -1.40
CA THR A 90 32.66 18.61 -0.30
C THR A 90 32.61 17.30 0.48
N ARG A 91 33.77 16.82 0.93
CA ARG A 91 33.87 15.65 1.86
C ARG A 91 33.87 16.06 3.33
N LYS A 92 33.71 17.36 3.65
CA LYS A 92 33.77 17.86 5.03
C LYS A 92 32.84 17.02 5.94
N GLY A 93 33.39 16.42 6.99
CA GLY A 93 32.69 15.66 7.99
C GLY A 93 32.31 14.20 7.61
N MET A 94 32.59 13.75 6.38
CA MET A 94 32.23 12.37 5.95
C MET A 94 33.02 11.30 6.71
N ASP A 95 34.31 11.55 6.97
CA ASP A 95 35.19 10.54 7.60
C ASP A 95 34.89 10.32 9.10
N THR A 96 34.07 11.20 9.70
CA THR A 96 33.69 11.16 11.12
C THR A 96 32.21 10.86 11.34
N MET A 97 31.47 10.46 10.31
CA MET A 97 30.03 10.19 10.43
C MET A 97 29.72 8.97 11.28
N ASN A 98 30.63 7.99 11.40
CA ASN A 98 30.41 6.72 12.11
C ASN A 98 29.15 6.00 11.62
N VAL A 99 29.05 5.81 10.32
CA VAL A 99 27.86 5.25 9.68
C VAL A 99 28.20 4.29 8.55
N SER A 100 27.42 3.26 8.42
CA SER A 100 27.41 2.34 7.28
C SER A 100 25.98 1.97 6.89
N ALA A 101 25.85 1.35 5.72
CA ALA A 101 24.56 0.93 5.23
C ALA A 101 24.69 -0.30 4.30
N SER A 102 23.60 -1.08 4.19
CA SER A 102 23.54 -2.19 3.24
C SER A 102 22.09 -2.60 2.92
N SER A 103 21.92 -3.66 2.11
CA SER A 103 20.69 -4.45 2.08
C SER A 103 20.51 -5.24 3.38
N CYS A 104 19.35 -5.88 3.58
CA CYS A 104 19.22 -6.94 4.58
C CYS A 104 20.37 -7.97 4.42
N PHE A 105 20.71 -8.64 5.49
CA PHE A 105 21.90 -9.50 5.58
C PHE A 105 21.57 -10.86 6.22
N SER A 106 22.38 -11.87 5.94
CA SER A 106 22.43 -13.14 6.67
C SER A 106 23.29 -13.01 7.94
N GLU A 107 23.30 -14.04 8.80
CA GLU A 107 24.12 -14.05 10.01
C GLU A 107 25.61 -13.90 9.69
N LYS A 108 26.14 -14.64 8.70
CA LYS A 108 27.55 -14.50 8.26
C LYS A 108 27.85 -13.16 7.58
N GLU A 109 26.87 -12.58 6.91
CA GLU A 109 27.00 -11.23 6.36
C GLU A 109 27.06 -10.18 7.49
N LEU A 110 26.29 -10.33 8.59
CA LEU A 110 26.46 -9.49 9.79
C LEU A 110 27.87 -9.62 10.38
N GLU A 111 28.40 -10.85 10.50
CA GLU A 111 29.77 -11.06 10.95
C GLU A 111 30.79 -10.35 10.05
N ALA A 112 30.57 -10.37 8.74
CA ALA A 112 31.42 -9.67 7.78
C ALA A 112 31.32 -8.13 7.96
N ILE A 113 30.11 -7.59 8.21
CA ILE A 113 29.92 -6.16 8.54
C ILE A 113 30.70 -5.81 9.82
N LEU A 114 30.50 -6.57 10.91
CA LEU A 114 31.15 -6.30 12.20
C LEU A 114 32.68 -6.38 12.12
N LYS A 115 33.23 -7.20 11.23
CA LYS A 115 34.68 -7.23 10.94
C LYS A 115 35.15 -6.05 10.10
N LYS A 116 34.27 -5.48 9.27
CA LYS A 116 34.60 -4.40 8.34
C LYS A 116 34.56 -3.01 8.97
N VAL A 117 33.60 -2.78 9.88
CA VAL A 117 33.45 -1.49 10.56
C VAL A 117 34.53 -1.30 11.64
N PRO A 118 35.03 -0.08 11.85
CA PRO A 118 36.19 0.17 12.73
C PRO A 118 35.80 0.33 14.22
N VAL A 119 34.78 -0.40 14.68
CA VAL A 119 34.27 -0.33 16.07
C VAL A 119 34.02 -1.72 16.65
N LYS A 120 33.93 -1.81 17.97
CA LYS A 120 33.54 -3.05 18.66
C LYS A 120 32.04 -3.32 18.46
N PRO A 121 31.61 -4.58 18.51
CA PRO A 121 30.17 -4.90 18.40
C PRO A 121 29.29 -4.11 19.40
N SER A 122 29.76 -3.86 20.62
CA SER A 122 29.01 -3.09 21.63
C SER A 122 28.77 -1.62 21.27
N GLN A 123 29.53 -1.08 20.32
CA GLN A 123 29.36 0.28 19.79
C GLN A 123 28.55 0.31 18.49
N PHE A 124 28.27 -0.86 17.92
CA PHE A 124 27.52 -1.02 16.68
C PHE A 124 26.03 -1.10 16.96
N TYR A 125 25.24 -0.30 16.25
CA TYR A 125 23.79 -0.25 16.31
C TYR A 125 23.23 -0.60 14.93
N ASP A 126 22.60 -1.76 14.85
CA ASP A 126 21.83 -2.16 13.70
C ASP A 126 20.48 -1.40 13.70
N VAL A 127 20.23 -0.66 12.63
CA VAL A 127 19.01 0.14 12.46
C VAL A 127 18.20 -0.46 11.32
N ASP A 128 17.28 -1.33 11.71
CA ASP A 128 16.36 -2.00 10.81
C ASP A 128 15.21 -1.06 10.39
N LEU A 129 15.11 -0.80 9.09
CA LEU A 129 14.11 0.09 8.48
C LEU A 129 12.99 -0.69 7.76
N ARG A 130 12.80 -1.97 8.08
CA ARG A 130 11.87 -2.85 7.38
C ARG A 130 10.50 -2.85 8.02
N GLY A 131 9.46 -2.51 7.24
CA GLY A 131 8.06 -2.66 7.63
C GLY A 131 7.52 -4.08 7.39
N GLU A 132 8.13 -4.83 6.48
CA GLU A 132 7.79 -6.22 6.21
C GLU A 132 8.24 -7.15 7.34
N SER A 133 7.43 -8.16 7.68
CA SER A 133 7.78 -9.20 8.66
C SER A 133 8.94 -10.05 8.14
N HIS A 134 9.96 -10.28 8.98
CA HIS A 134 11.17 -11.01 8.60
C HIS A 134 11.85 -11.66 9.80
N GLY A 135 12.88 -12.48 9.52
CA GLY A 135 13.68 -13.14 10.56
C GLY A 135 14.67 -14.13 9.96
N TYR A 136 15.09 -15.08 10.76
CA TYR A 136 16.18 -15.98 10.41
C TYR A 136 15.84 -17.44 10.67
N LEU A 137 16.10 -18.28 9.66
CA LEU A 137 16.14 -19.73 9.77
C LEU A 137 17.62 -20.17 9.77
N ASN A 138 18.12 -20.63 10.90
CA ASN A 138 19.56 -20.72 11.18
C ASN A 138 20.22 -19.34 10.99
N GLY A 139 21.07 -19.17 9.97
CA GLY A 139 21.66 -17.89 9.57
C GLY A 139 21.04 -17.27 8.32
N THR A 140 20.13 -17.98 7.64
CA THR A 140 19.47 -17.52 6.41
C THR A 140 18.40 -16.51 6.72
N ALA A 141 18.46 -15.32 6.10
CA ALA A 141 17.42 -14.30 6.23
C ALA A 141 16.20 -14.65 5.37
N VAL A 142 15.03 -14.56 5.97
CA VAL A 142 13.73 -14.82 5.34
C VAL A 142 12.75 -13.69 5.63
N SER A 143 11.76 -13.49 4.77
CA SER A 143 10.66 -12.56 5.01
C SER A 143 9.34 -13.07 4.43
N TRP A 144 8.23 -12.52 4.90
CA TRP A 144 6.92 -12.74 4.34
C TRP A 144 6.65 -11.71 3.24
N PHE A 145 6.80 -12.20 2.01
CA PHE A 145 6.62 -11.39 0.81
C PHE A 145 5.15 -11.17 0.49
N ALA A 146 4.79 -9.94 0.23
CA ALA A 146 3.62 -9.57 -0.54
C ALA A 146 4.05 -8.64 -1.66
N ASN A 147 3.20 -8.43 -2.66
CA ASN A 147 3.53 -7.55 -3.77
C ASN A 147 4.05 -6.19 -3.26
N HIS A 148 5.22 -5.77 -3.74
CA HIS A 148 5.96 -4.57 -3.29
C HIS A 148 6.45 -4.58 -1.83
N ASP A 149 6.58 -5.75 -1.20
CA ASP A 149 6.87 -5.92 0.25
C ASP A 149 5.86 -5.20 1.18
N TRP A 150 4.60 -5.07 0.74
CA TRP A 150 3.53 -4.37 1.46
C TRP A 150 2.61 -5.30 2.26
N GLY A 151 3.10 -6.42 2.71
CA GLY A 151 2.33 -7.35 3.54
C GLY A 151 1.80 -6.75 4.84
N ASN A 152 2.47 -5.71 5.33
CA ASN A 152 2.11 -4.98 6.55
C ASN A 152 1.64 -3.53 6.26
N ASP A 153 1.28 -3.22 5.01
CA ASP A 153 0.81 -1.89 4.63
C ASP A 153 -0.36 -1.42 5.48
N GLY A 154 -0.29 -0.19 5.99
CA GLY A 154 -1.29 0.42 6.86
C GLY A 154 -1.28 -0.06 8.32
N ARG A 155 -0.34 -0.94 8.72
CA ARG A 155 -0.14 -1.37 10.10
C ARG A 155 0.93 -0.54 10.79
N THR A 156 0.72 -0.32 12.08
CA THR A 156 1.69 0.34 12.96
C THR A 156 2.68 -0.67 13.54
N GLU A 157 3.81 -0.21 14.03
CA GLU A 157 4.89 -1.05 14.55
C GLU A 157 4.43 -1.95 15.71
N ASP A 158 3.55 -1.46 16.57
CA ASP A 158 2.95 -2.21 17.68
C ASP A 158 2.09 -3.40 17.22
N ILE A 159 1.64 -3.39 15.97
CA ILE A 159 0.96 -4.52 15.32
C ILE A 159 1.97 -5.41 14.58
N ILE A 160 2.92 -4.80 13.86
CA ILE A 160 3.89 -5.51 13.02
C ILE A 160 4.79 -6.42 13.84
N ILE A 161 5.37 -5.92 14.94
CA ILE A 161 6.33 -6.67 15.74
C ILE A 161 5.70 -7.91 16.41
N PRO A 162 4.54 -7.85 17.06
CA PRO A 162 3.86 -9.04 17.56
C PRO A 162 3.50 -10.05 16.47
N LEU A 163 2.98 -9.57 15.31
CA LEU A 163 2.64 -10.42 14.18
C LEU A 163 3.88 -11.17 13.64
N GLU A 164 5.00 -10.49 13.49
CA GLU A 164 6.27 -11.11 13.06
C GLU A 164 6.72 -12.20 14.04
N LYS A 165 6.64 -11.94 15.35
CA LYS A 165 6.97 -12.93 16.39
C LYS A 165 6.05 -14.15 16.32
N GLU A 166 4.76 -13.95 16.07
CA GLU A 166 3.79 -15.03 15.88
C GLU A 166 4.10 -15.85 14.62
N GLN A 167 4.35 -15.17 13.49
CA GLN A 167 4.74 -15.81 12.23
C GLN A 167 6.04 -16.63 12.39
N LEU A 168 7.05 -16.09 13.05
CA LEU A 168 8.30 -16.82 13.34
C LEU A 168 8.07 -17.99 14.31
N ALA A 169 7.21 -17.83 15.30
CA ALA A 169 6.86 -18.90 16.23
C ALA A 169 6.19 -20.08 15.50
N SER A 170 5.36 -19.81 14.50
CA SER A 170 4.70 -20.85 13.69
C SER A 170 5.68 -21.71 12.86
N LEU A 171 6.92 -21.27 12.69
CA LEU A 171 7.98 -22.03 12.00
C LEU A 171 8.76 -22.96 12.92
N LYS A 172 8.67 -22.80 14.25
CA LYS A 172 9.53 -23.55 15.21
C LYS A 172 9.27 -25.05 15.26
N ASP A 173 8.05 -25.47 14.96
CA ASP A 173 7.63 -26.88 15.04
C ASP A 173 7.99 -27.68 13.78
N SER A 174 8.58 -27.03 12.78
CA SER A 174 9.01 -27.64 11.53
C SER A 174 10.52 -27.58 11.40
N THR A 175 11.15 -28.71 11.11
CA THR A 175 12.61 -28.79 10.87
C THR A 175 12.97 -28.66 9.39
N VAL A 176 12.00 -28.86 8.51
CA VAL A 176 12.13 -28.72 7.05
C VAL A 176 10.97 -27.91 6.52
N LYS A 177 11.26 -26.87 5.77
CA LYS A 177 10.25 -26.00 5.14
C LYS A 177 10.56 -25.83 3.67
N SER A 178 9.54 -25.99 2.84
CA SER A 178 9.58 -25.50 1.46
C SER A 178 9.42 -23.99 1.48
N ILE A 179 10.38 -23.28 0.93
CA ILE A 179 10.38 -21.81 0.89
C ILE A 179 10.55 -21.37 -0.55
N ASP A 180 9.71 -20.45 -0.98
CA ASP A 180 9.73 -19.95 -2.34
C ASP A 180 10.91 -19.01 -2.57
N ARG A 181 11.55 -19.12 -3.72
CA ARG A 181 12.39 -18.07 -4.27
C ARG A 181 11.51 -17.22 -5.17
N ILE A 182 11.55 -15.92 -4.99
CA ILE A 182 10.73 -14.98 -5.75
C ILE A 182 11.64 -14.09 -6.58
N ASP A 183 11.35 -13.98 -7.89
CA ASP A 183 11.91 -12.93 -8.73
C ASP A 183 11.08 -11.66 -8.49
N ASP A 184 11.55 -10.81 -7.58
CA ASP A 184 10.86 -9.58 -7.17
C ASP A 184 10.57 -8.63 -8.34
N LYS A 185 11.41 -8.65 -9.39
CA LYS A 185 11.23 -7.80 -10.57
C LYS A 185 10.11 -8.30 -11.48
N LYS A 186 9.93 -9.60 -11.54
CA LYS A 186 8.93 -10.25 -12.40
C LYS A 186 7.68 -10.67 -11.64
N ASN A 187 7.73 -10.58 -10.30
CA ASN A 187 6.68 -11.07 -9.41
C ASN A 187 6.31 -12.53 -9.70
N VAL A 188 7.32 -13.38 -9.82
CA VAL A 188 7.19 -14.79 -10.19
C VAL A 188 7.82 -15.65 -9.11
N ILE A 189 7.10 -16.68 -8.67
CA ILE A 189 7.67 -17.74 -7.83
C ILE A 189 8.56 -18.60 -8.72
N LEU A 190 9.83 -18.70 -8.32
CA LEU A 190 10.78 -19.66 -8.87
C LEU A 190 10.60 -21.00 -8.14
N SER A 191 11.36 -22.01 -8.54
CA SER A 191 11.32 -23.33 -7.89
C SER A 191 11.46 -23.20 -6.37
N PRO A 192 10.62 -23.88 -5.58
CA PRO A 192 10.76 -23.90 -4.13
C PRO A 192 12.09 -24.52 -3.73
N VAL A 193 12.61 -24.06 -2.61
CA VAL A 193 13.83 -24.58 -1.99
C VAL A 193 13.47 -25.17 -0.63
N TYR A 194 13.95 -26.36 -0.35
CA TYR A 194 13.76 -26.98 0.96
C TYR A 194 14.90 -26.56 1.89
N VAL A 195 14.55 -25.91 2.99
CA VAL A 195 15.50 -25.45 4.00
C VAL A 195 15.35 -26.31 5.25
N ASN A 196 16.44 -26.99 5.62
CA ASN A 196 16.55 -27.63 6.92
C ASN A 196 16.99 -26.61 7.96
N TYR A 197 16.25 -26.49 9.04
CA TYR A 197 16.60 -25.59 10.12
C TYR A 197 16.17 -26.12 11.48
N ASN A 198 16.91 -25.71 12.51
CA ASN A 198 16.65 -26.04 13.92
C ASN A 198 16.64 -24.79 14.81
N LYS A 199 16.83 -23.60 14.23
CA LYS A 199 16.91 -22.33 14.95
C LYS A 199 16.13 -21.27 14.20
N VAL A 200 15.10 -20.73 14.85
CA VAL A 200 14.27 -19.61 14.36
C VAL A 200 14.50 -18.40 15.24
N ARG A 201 14.82 -17.25 14.66
CA ARG A 201 15.14 -16.03 15.41
C ARG A 201 14.56 -14.80 14.75
N THR A 202 14.20 -13.80 15.57
CA THR A 202 14.05 -12.40 15.12
C THR A 202 15.43 -11.84 14.80
N GLU A 203 15.48 -10.77 14.01
CA GLU A 203 16.71 -10.04 13.73
C GLU A 203 17.31 -9.46 15.01
N GLU A 204 16.49 -8.83 15.85
CA GLU A 204 16.91 -8.36 17.17
C GLU A 204 17.69 -9.40 17.97
N LYS A 205 17.14 -10.63 18.05
CA LYS A 205 17.79 -11.71 18.80
C LYS A 205 19.11 -12.12 18.17
N MET A 206 19.17 -12.18 16.86
CA MET A 206 20.38 -12.56 16.13
C MET A 206 21.47 -11.52 16.31
N VAL A 207 21.16 -10.22 16.11
CA VAL A 207 22.10 -9.11 16.28
C VAL A 207 22.65 -9.03 17.70
N LYS A 208 21.78 -9.13 18.72
CA LYS A 208 22.18 -9.11 20.14
C LYS A 208 23.06 -10.31 20.52
N GLN A 209 22.90 -11.47 19.90
CA GLN A 209 23.77 -12.63 20.11
C GLN A 209 25.21 -12.40 19.64
N HIS A 210 25.43 -11.48 18.68
CA HIS A 210 26.76 -11.04 18.23
C HIS A 210 27.33 -9.87 19.05
N GLY A 211 26.67 -9.49 20.16
CA GLY A 211 27.11 -8.42 21.05
C GLY A 211 26.85 -7.01 20.53
N ALA A 212 26.07 -6.88 19.48
CA ALA A 212 25.67 -5.61 18.88
C ALA A 212 24.31 -5.13 19.40
N ASN A 213 23.98 -3.86 19.16
CA ASN A 213 22.72 -3.24 19.55
C ASN A 213 21.75 -3.24 18.37
N TYR A 214 20.45 -3.20 18.66
CA TYR A 214 19.40 -3.22 17.65
C TYR A 214 18.37 -2.16 17.93
N PHE A 215 17.96 -1.47 16.86
CA PHE A 215 16.85 -0.53 16.86
C PHE A 215 16.04 -0.70 15.59
N ARG A 216 14.71 -0.65 15.67
CA ARG A 216 13.82 -0.82 14.52
C ARG A 216 12.86 0.34 14.36
N LEU A 217 12.68 0.71 13.09
CA LEU A 217 11.56 1.51 12.60
C LEU A 217 10.86 0.72 11.49
N ALA A 218 9.64 0.28 11.74
CA ALA A 218 8.88 -0.53 10.79
C ALA A 218 8.30 0.32 9.65
N LEU A 219 9.15 0.79 8.74
CA LEU A 219 8.79 1.72 7.66
C LEU A 219 8.28 0.99 6.43
N GLN A 220 7.22 1.52 5.84
CA GLN A 220 6.70 1.02 4.57
C GLN A 220 7.71 1.21 3.43
N ASP A 221 7.88 0.19 2.59
CA ASP A 221 8.80 0.28 1.46
C ASP A 221 8.33 1.33 0.43
N HIS A 222 9.28 1.99 -0.18
CA HIS A 222 9.13 3.09 -1.15
C HIS A 222 8.70 4.45 -0.58
N PHE A 223 8.28 4.56 0.68
CA PHE A 223 7.83 5.82 1.28
C PHE A 223 8.91 6.47 2.16
N ARG A 224 8.70 7.74 2.49
CA ARG A 224 9.45 8.42 3.53
C ARG A 224 9.00 7.91 4.92
N PRO A 225 9.79 8.11 5.99
CA PRO A 225 9.29 7.90 7.35
C PRO A 225 8.16 8.88 7.66
N ASP A 226 7.20 8.46 8.46
CA ASP A 226 6.17 9.34 9.00
C ASP A 226 6.75 10.28 10.06
N ASP A 227 6.07 11.40 10.33
CA ASP A 227 6.58 12.38 11.28
C ASP A 227 6.81 11.79 12.70
N PRO A 228 5.94 10.92 13.24
CA PRO A 228 6.20 10.20 14.49
C PRO A 228 7.41 9.25 14.43
N ASP A 229 7.67 8.60 13.29
CA ASP A 229 8.85 7.76 13.11
C ASP A 229 10.14 8.58 13.14
N VAL A 230 10.09 9.80 12.55
CA VAL A 230 11.20 10.74 12.63
C VAL A 230 11.47 11.17 14.06
N ASP A 231 10.42 11.50 14.83
CA ASP A 231 10.57 11.86 16.25
C ASP A 231 11.18 10.71 17.05
N LYS A 232 10.68 9.48 16.86
CA LYS A 232 11.23 8.27 17.49
C LYS A 232 12.70 8.05 17.13
N PHE A 233 13.06 8.24 15.86
CA PHE A 233 14.44 8.15 15.41
C PHE A 233 15.32 9.22 16.07
N LEU A 234 14.85 10.47 16.17
CA LEU A 234 15.60 11.55 16.80
C LEU A 234 15.79 11.33 18.30
N GLU A 235 14.80 10.78 19.01
CA GLU A 235 14.94 10.38 20.41
C GLU A 235 15.99 9.30 20.59
N PHE A 236 15.94 8.26 19.75
CA PHE A 236 16.97 7.24 19.71
C PHE A 236 18.35 7.84 19.42
N TYR A 237 18.46 8.66 18.39
CA TYR A 237 19.73 9.30 18.00
C TYR A 237 20.35 10.13 19.13
N LYS A 238 19.53 10.89 19.87
CA LYS A 238 19.96 11.69 21.03
C LYS A 238 20.44 10.83 22.21
N SER A 239 19.90 9.62 22.36
CA SER A 239 20.29 8.70 23.43
C SER A 239 21.60 7.96 23.21
N LEU A 240 22.15 8.03 21.99
CA LEU A 240 23.33 7.26 21.61
C LEU A 240 24.62 7.79 22.25
N PRO A 241 25.55 6.90 22.62
CA PRO A 241 26.93 7.27 22.95
C PRO A 241 27.61 8.00 21.78
N LYS A 242 28.56 8.88 22.09
CA LYS A 242 29.29 9.67 21.06
C LYS A 242 30.06 8.82 20.05
N ASP A 243 30.49 7.64 20.46
CA ASP A 243 31.25 6.67 19.67
C ASP A 243 30.37 5.58 19.03
N ALA A 244 29.06 5.74 19.07
CA ALA A 244 28.12 4.84 18.40
C ALA A 244 28.35 4.83 16.88
N TRP A 245 28.33 3.63 16.32
CA TRP A 245 28.31 3.38 14.89
C TRP A 245 26.93 2.92 14.45
N LEU A 246 26.29 3.61 13.55
CA LEU A 246 24.96 3.24 13.04
C LEU A 246 25.09 2.48 11.72
N HIS A 247 24.42 1.36 11.60
CA HIS A 247 24.27 0.62 10.35
C HIS A 247 22.83 0.61 9.90
N TYR A 248 22.52 1.32 8.83
CA TYR A 248 21.15 1.39 8.29
C TYR A 248 20.95 0.32 7.25
N HIS A 249 19.87 -0.44 7.34
CA HIS A 249 19.46 -1.34 6.29
C HIS A 249 17.96 -1.37 6.06
N CYS A 250 17.55 -1.79 4.87
CA CYS A 250 16.23 -2.23 4.51
C CYS A 250 16.36 -3.48 3.63
N TYR A 251 15.32 -3.95 2.96
CA TYR A 251 15.46 -5.12 2.10
C TYR A 251 16.56 -4.96 1.03
N ALA A 252 16.52 -3.90 0.24
CA ALA A 252 17.47 -3.68 -0.86
C ALA A 252 18.70 -2.82 -0.49
N GLY A 253 18.69 -2.11 0.63
CA GLY A 253 19.73 -1.13 0.97
C GLY A 253 19.70 0.15 0.14
N MET A 254 18.60 0.42 -0.52
CA MET A 254 18.45 1.49 -1.51
C MET A 254 17.57 2.65 -1.00
N GLY A 255 16.23 2.53 -1.07
CA GLY A 255 15.28 3.62 -0.81
C GLY A 255 15.31 4.14 0.63
N ARG A 256 14.71 3.40 1.55
CA ARG A 256 14.64 3.73 3.00
C ARG A 256 16.03 3.97 3.58
N THR A 257 16.97 3.09 3.25
CA THR A 257 18.36 3.16 3.69
C THR A 257 19.06 4.46 3.26
N THR A 258 18.91 4.90 2.01
CA THR A 258 19.52 6.15 1.55
C THR A 258 18.90 7.38 2.21
N ILE A 259 17.58 7.36 2.50
CA ILE A 259 16.94 8.44 3.26
C ILE A 259 17.62 8.61 4.62
N PHE A 260 17.83 7.52 5.37
CA PHE A 260 18.46 7.59 6.70
C PHE A 260 19.95 7.89 6.65
N MET A 261 20.67 7.48 5.60
CA MET A 261 22.04 7.93 5.37
C MET A 261 22.11 9.44 5.14
N VAL A 262 21.17 10.00 4.35
CA VAL A 262 21.05 11.46 4.14
C VAL A 262 20.66 12.16 5.44
N MET A 263 19.68 11.65 6.20
CA MET A 263 19.30 12.22 7.50
C MET A 263 20.49 12.23 8.47
N HIS A 264 21.27 11.13 8.52
CA HIS A 264 22.46 11.06 9.39
C HIS A 264 23.49 12.10 9.00
N ASP A 265 23.74 12.25 7.70
CA ASP A 265 24.64 13.26 7.17
C ASP A 265 24.17 14.68 7.51
N ILE A 266 22.88 14.96 7.35
CA ILE A 266 22.26 16.23 7.74
C ILE A 266 22.48 16.50 9.24
N LEU A 267 22.19 15.53 10.12
CA LEU A 267 22.37 15.67 11.57
C LEU A 267 23.81 16.01 11.96
N LYS A 268 24.78 15.44 11.26
CA LYS A 268 26.21 15.67 11.54
C LYS A 268 26.73 16.95 10.90
N ASN A 269 26.29 17.31 9.71
CA ASN A 269 27.02 18.22 8.85
C ASN A 269 26.22 19.43 8.30
N ALA A 270 24.88 19.47 8.48
CA ALA A 270 24.04 20.55 7.91
C ALA A 270 24.48 21.97 8.35
N LYS A 271 25.15 22.09 9.50
CA LYS A 271 25.68 23.37 9.95
C LYS A 271 26.66 24.00 8.93
N ASP A 272 27.48 23.15 8.31
CA ASP A 272 28.64 23.56 7.52
C ASP A 272 28.62 23.12 6.06
N VAL A 273 27.68 22.27 5.70
CA VAL A 273 27.56 21.64 4.38
C VAL A 273 26.18 21.92 3.80
N SER A 274 26.14 22.31 2.53
CA SER A 274 24.88 22.60 1.84
C SER A 274 24.03 21.36 1.62
N PHE A 275 22.72 21.54 1.47
CA PHE A 275 21.80 20.45 1.14
C PHE A 275 22.19 19.74 -0.17
N ASP A 276 22.53 20.51 -1.20
CA ASP A 276 22.93 19.96 -2.51
C ASP A 276 24.21 19.11 -2.40
N ASP A 277 25.20 19.56 -1.65
CA ASP A 277 26.40 18.77 -1.39
C ASP A 277 26.09 17.46 -0.68
N ILE A 278 25.21 17.50 0.33
CA ILE A 278 24.78 16.29 1.06
C ILE A 278 24.10 15.31 0.10
N ILE A 279 23.16 15.76 -0.70
CA ILE A 279 22.46 14.90 -1.67
C ILE A 279 23.44 14.30 -2.68
N GLN A 280 24.33 15.11 -3.26
CA GLN A 280 25.29 14.65 -4.27
C GLN A 280 26.31 13.67 -3.68
N ARG A 281 26.87 13.92 -2.50
CA ARG A 281 27.84 13.02 -1.89
C ARG A 281 27.22 11.67 -1.46
N GLN A 282 25.99 11.69 -0.95
CA GLN A 282 25.28 10.45 -0.61
C GLN A 282 24.93 9.62 -1.86
N LYS A 283 24.66 10.27 -3.00
CA LYS A 283 24.57 9.62 -4.29
C LYS A 283 25.91 8.98 -4.71
N LEU A 284 27.02 9.69 -4.55
CA LEU A 284 28.34 9.25 -5.02
C LEU A 284 28.96 8.12 -4.18
N ILE A 285 28.54 7.94 -2.94
CA ILE A 285 28.87 6.75 -2.11
C ILE A 285 27.74 5.72 -2.10
N GLY A 286 26.56 6.09 -2.52
CA GLY A 286 25.34 5.27 -2.53
C GLY A 286 24.96 4.79 -3.92
N ILE A 287 23.70 4.38 -4.04
CA ILE A 287 23.17 3.78 -5.27
C ILE A 287 21.99 4.58 -5.79
N VAL A 288 21.30 5.32 -4.91
CA VAL A 288 20.07 6.05 -5.23
C VAL A 288 20.32 7.54 -5.15
N ASP A 289 19.99 8.23 -6.23
CA ASP A 289 19.85 9.68 -6.27
C ASP A 289 18.43 10.04 -5.82
N LEU A 290 18.27 10.57 -4.61
CA LEU A 290 16.96 10.97 -4.11
C LEU A 290 16.36 12.15 -4.90
N SER A 291 17.17 12.94 -5.60
CA SER A 291 16.70 14.02 -6.47
C SER A 291 16.15 13.54 -7.82
N GLU A 292 16.37 12.27 -8.18
CA GLU A 292 15.89 11.71 -9.43
C GLU A 292 14.44 11.24 -9.32
N ILE A 293 13.52 12.00 -9.91
CA ILE A 293 12.11 11.70 -9.94
C ILE A 293 11.75 10.96 -11.24
N PRO A 294 11.24 9.72 -11.17
CA PRO A 294 10.90 8.94 -12.37
C PRO A 294 9.82 9.60 -13.23
N ASP A 295 9.85 9.31 -14.54
CA ASP A 295 8.82 9.76 -15.48
C ASP A 295 7.43 9.25 -15.06
N LYS A 296 6.42 10.12 -15.17
CA LYS A 296 5.00 9.86 -14.89
C LYS A 296 4.45 8.58 -15.52
N LYS A 297 4.91 8.25 -16.73
CA LYS A 297 4.36 7.13 -17.50
C LYS A 297 4.82 5.76 -17.04
N LYS A 298 5.84 5.68 -16.20
CA LYS A 298 6.55 4.43 -15.90
C LYS A 298 6.45 3.97 -14.45
N ASN A 299 5.92 4.79 -13.53
CA ASN A 299 6.07 4.45 -12.13
C ASN A 299 4.88 4.90 -11.25
N TYR A 300 4.20 3.93 -10.63
CA TYR A 300 3.18 4.15 -9.62
C TYR A 300 3.73 4.90 -8.38
N GLY A 301 5.02 4.75 -8.12
CA GLY A 301 5.72 5.35 -6.98
C GLY A 301 6.16 6.81 -7.16
N ARG A 302 5.86 7.47 -8.30
CA ARG A 302 6.33 8.84 -8.57
C ARG A 302 6.02 9.81 -7.43
N LYS A 303 4.84 9.72 -6.82
CA LYS A 303 4.46 10.51 -5.64
C LYS A 303 5.43 10.25 -4.47
N ALA A 304 5.71 8.99 -4.17
CA ALA A 304 6.64 8.62 -3.10
C ALA A 304 8.07 9.13 -3.36
N TYR A 305 8.53 9.17 -4.61
CA TYR A 305 9.84 9.76 -4.94
C TYR A 305 9.88 11.26 -4.68
N ILE A 306 8.82 11.99 -5.05
CA ILE A 306 8.69 13.43 -4.76
C ILE A 306 8.68 13.66 -3.25
N GLU A 307 7.85 12.94 -2.51
CA GLU A 307 7.72 13.07 -1.07
C GLU A 307 9.03 12.77 -0.33
N ARG A 308 9.77 11.74 -0.76
CA ARG A 308 11.10 11.43 -0.18
C ARG A 308 12.10 12.57 -0.35
N TYR A 309 12.15 13.15 -1.56
CA TYR A 309 13.08 14.26 -1.82
C TYR A 309 12.69 15.52 -1.04
N GLN A 310 11.40 15.87 -1.05
CA GLN A 310 10.88 17.00 -0.26
C GLN A 310 11.10 16.79 1.24
N PHE A 311 10.88 15.58 1.74
CA PHE A 311 11.11 15.26 3.13
C PHE A 311 12.55 15.50 3.57
N VAL A 312 13.56 15.02 2.83
CA VAL A 312 14.95 15.23 3.24
C VAL A 312 15.36 16.70 3.15
N GLN A 313 14.75 17.49 2.24
CA GLN A 313 14.92 18.93 2.21
C GLN A 313 14.34 19.60 3.46
N HIS A 314 13.09 19.26 3.82
CA HIS A 314 12.47 19.77 5.05
C HIS A 314 13.22 19.32 6.30
N PHE A 315 13.76 18.11 6.31
CA PHE A 315 14.57 17.63 7.41
C PHE A 315 15.89 18.41 7.54
N TYR A 316 16.49 18.82 6.43
CA TYR A 316 17.65 19.73 6.44
C TYR A 316 17.29 21.09 7.05
N ASP A 317 16.18 21.70 6.65
CA ASP A 317 15.71 22.97 7.18
C ASP A 317 15.41 22.85 8.69
N TYR A 318 14.73 21.76 9.09
CA TYR A 318 14.47 21.47 10.50
C TYR A 318 15.74 21.43 11.34
N VAL A 319 16.77 20.70 10.91
CA VAL A 319 18.03 20.58 11.66
C VAL A 319 18.78 21.92 11.70
N LYS A 320 18.72 22.71 10.63
CA LYS A 320 19.30 24.08 10.61
C LYS A 320 18.63 25.01 11.62
N GLU A 321 17.31 24.92 11.74
CA GLU A 321 16.52 25.75 12.68
C GLU A 321 16.55 25.22 14.12
N ASN A 322 16.81 23.92 14.30
CA ASN A 322 16.78 23.23 15.60
C ASN A 322 18.08 22.43 15.84
N PRO A 323 19.23 23.09 15.93
CA PRO A 323 20.52 22.39 16.07
C PRO A 323 20.68 21.58 17.37
N ASP A 324 19.86 21.87 18.38
CA ASP A 324 19.82 21.14 19.65
C ASP A 324 18.78 19.98 19.65
N LEU A 325 18.01 19.84 18.58
CA LEU A 325 16.98 18.80 18.37
C LEU A 325 15.95 18.70 19.53
N LYS A 326 15.70 19.82 20.23
CA LYS A 326 14.72 19.83 21.35
C LYS A 326 13.28 19.86 20.87
N THR A 327 13.02 20.59 19.78
CA THR A 327 11.69 20.61 19.17
C THR A 327 11.49 19.30 18.36
N PRO A 328 10.47 18.49 18.64
CA PRO A 328 10.18 17.33 17.80
C PRO A 328 9.96 17.74 16.34
N TYR A 329 10.39 16.87 15.40
CA TYR A 329 10.19 17.11 13.98
C TYR A 329 8.72 17.29 13.60
N SER A 330 7.85 16.45 14.15
CA SER A 330 6.40 16.52 13.93
C SER A 330 5.81 17.90 14.33
N VAL A 331 6.28 18.47 15.44
CA VAL A 331 5.85 19.79 15.91
C VAL A 331 6.35 20.89 14.98
N TRP A 332 7.62 20.83 14.56
CA TRP A 332 8.21 21.76 13.61
C TRP A 332 7.53 21.67 12.24
N ALA A 333 7.35 20.46 11.72
CA ALA A 333 6.69 20.20 10.44
C ALA A 333 5.26 20.77 10.40
N LYS A 334 4.50 20.56 11.46
CA LYS A 334 3.15 21.10 11.63
C LYS A 334 3.15 22.64 11.64
N LYS A 335 4.06 23.25 12.40
CA LYS A 335 4.20 24.72 12.49
C LYS A 335 4.54 25.33 11.13
N ASN A 336 5.45 24.71 10.40
CA ASN A 336 5.94 25.20 9.10
C ASN A 336 5.09 24.72 7.92
N LYS A 337 4.07 23.91 8.15
CA LYS A 337 3.15 23.37 7.13
C LYS A 337 3.87 22.63 6.00
N VAL A 338 4.97 21.97 6.30
CA VAL A 338 5.80 21.29 5.28
C VAL A 338 5.13 20.04 4.72
N ASN A 339 4.25 19.38 5.48
CA ASN A 339 3.39 18.29 5.03
C ASN A 339 1.96 18.84 4.87
N SER A 340 1.79 19.83 4.01
CA SER A 340 0.65 20.74 4.01
C SER A 340 -0.71 20.11 3.71
N TRP A 341 -0.76 18.95 3.06
CA TRP A 341 -2.04 18.23 2.83
C TRP A 341 -2.33 17.16 3.88
N GLU A 342 -1.37 16.94 4.81
CA GLU A 342 -1.50 15.97 5.88
C GLU A 342 -0.74 16.41 7.13
N PRO A 343 -1.37 17.20 7.99
CA PRO A 343 -0.70 17.74 9.18
C PRO A 343 -0.39 16.70 10.26
N ASP A 344 -1.14 15.60 10.32
CA ASP A 344 -1.02 14.62 11.40
C ASP A 344 -0.39 13.30 10.94
N TYR A 345 -0.44 13.00 9.60
CA TYR A 345 0.03 11.72 9.04
C TYR A 345 0.73 11.95 7.71
N SER A 346 1.96 11.55 7.66
CA SER A 346 2.77 11.66 6.46
C SER A 346 2.30 10.71 5.34
N GLY A 347 2.27 11.21 4.11
CA GLY A 347 1.86 10.43 2.94
C GLY A 347 0.36 10.23 2.78
N TYR A 348 -0.45 10.78 3.69
CA TYR A 348 -1.91 10.74 3.64
C TYR A 348 -2.51 12.12 3.38
N ILE A 349 -3.76 12.14 2.91
CA ILE A 349 -4.47 13.39 2.59
C ILE A 349 -5.98 13.23 2.81
N TRP A 350 -6.64 14.30 3.31
CA TRP A 350 -8.08 14.43 3.14
C TRP A 350 -8.41 14.65 1.67
N ARG A 351 -8.88 13.60 1.01
CA ARG A 351 -9.31 13.66 -0.39
C ARG A 351 -10.74 14.18 -0.47
N LEU A 352 -10.97 15.16 -1.37
CA LEU A 352 -12.30 15.55 -1.78
C LEU A 352 -12.84 14.49 -2.76
N ASP A 353 -13.78 13.66 -2.33
CA ASP A 353 -14.40 12.64 -3.17
C ASP A 353 -15.43 13.25 -4.11
N THR A 354 -16.33 14.08 -3.58
CA THR A 354 -17.29 14.87 -4.38
C THR A 354 -17.71 16.13 -3.65
N LYS A 355 -17.96 17.19 -4.43
CA LYS A 355 -18.47 18.47 -3.91
C LYS A 355 -19.95 18.37 -3.61
N ASP A 356 -20.40 19.18 -2.65
CA ASP A 356 -21.83 19.31 -2.34
C ASP A 356 -22.58 19.98 -3.49
N ARG A 357 -23.32 19.19 -4.25
CA ARG A 357 -24.06 19.62 -5.45
C ARG A 357 -25.39 18.90 -5.53
N ASN A 358 -26.42 19.61 -5.99
CA ASN A 358 -27.72 18.99 -6.26
C ASN A 358 -27.72 18.29 -7.63
N GLN A 359 -27.09 17.15 -7.71
CA GLN A 359 -27.02 16.27 -8.88
C GLN A 359 -26.96 14.82 -8.44
N LEU A 360 -27.24 13.87 -9.33
CA LEU A 360 -27.07 12.45 -9.03
C LEU A 360 -25.57 12.12 -8.83
N PRO A 361 -25.26 11.22 -7.89
CA PRO A 361 -23.89 10.73 -7.71
C PRO A 361 -23.38 10.06 -8.98
N ARG A 362 -22.07 10.09 -9.17
CA ARG A 362 -21.43 9.41 -10.31
C ARG A 362 -21.82 7.94 -10.37
N ASN A 363 -21.98 7.42 -11.58
CA ASN A 363 -22.33 6.00 -11.81
C ASN A 363 -23.62 5.55 -11.10
N PHE A 364 -24.54 6.48 -10.83
CA PHE A 364 -25.87 6.14 -10.31
C PHE A 364 -26.63 5.28 -11.31
N ARG A 365 -27.17 4.20 -10.83
CA ARG A 365 -27.96 3.23 -11.59
C ARG A 365 -28.94 2.51 -10.70
N THR A 366 -30.04 2.07 -11.26
CA THR A 366 -31.02 1.20 -10.58
C THR A 366 -31.21 -0.08 -11.39
N MET A 367 -31.83 -1.08 -10.79
CA MET A 367 -32.24 -2.30 -11.49
C MET A 367 -33.10 -2.01 -12.74
N ASN A 368 -33.86 -0.90 -12.74
CA ASN A 368 -34.74 -0.48 -13.84
C ASN A 368 -34.02 0.32 -14.93
N SER A 369 -32.75 0.68 -14.74
CA SER A 369 -31.98 1.40 -15.75
C SER A 369 -31.90 0.63 -17.06
N ALA A 370 -31.93 1.32 -18.19
CA ALA A 370 -31.67 0.71 -19.49
C ALA A 370 -30.23 0.19 -19.58
N PHE A 371 -30.03 -0.87 -20.31
CA PHE A 371 -28.68 -1.36 -20.62
C PHE A 371 -27.97 -0.36 -21.52
N GLN A 372 -26.70 -0.06 -21.17
CA GLN A 372 -25.83 0.79 -21.98
C GLN A 372 -25.44 0.06 -23.25
N THR A 373 -25.52 0.73 -24.39
CA THR A 373 -25.14 0.19 -25.72
C THR A 373 -23.70 0.52 -26.09
N ASP A 374 -23.14 1.59 -25.53
CA ASP A 374 -21.75 2.04 -25.76
C ASP A 374 -20.86 1.64 -24.58
N VAL A 375 -20.60 0.34 -24.47
CA VAL A 375 -19.70 -0.22 -23.47
C VAL A 375 -18.37 -0.64 -24.07
N ASN A 376 -17.29 -0.53 -23.30
CA ASN A 376 -15.98 -0.98 -23.73
C ASN A 376 -15.87 -2.51 -23.67
N VAL A 377 -16.19 -3.19 -24.75
CA VAL A 377 -16.16 -4.67 -24.85
C VAL A 377 -14.78 -5.25 -24.48
N LYS A 378 -13.68 -4.50 -24.68
CA LYS A 378 -12.32 -4.93 -24.26
C LYS A 378 -12.15 -5.01 -22.74
N LYS A 379 -13.05 -4.41 -21.98
CA LYS A 379 -13.12 -4.50 -20.52
C LYS A 379 -14.21 -5.45 -20.04
N ALA A 380 -14.91 -6.11 -20.93
CA ALA A 380 -15.73 -7.25 -20.61
C ALA A 380 -14.84 -8.51 -20.57
N GLY A 381 -15.14 -9.44 -19.69
CA GLY A 381 -14.38 -10.67 -19.52
C GLY A 381 -14.90 -11.80 -20.43
N LYS A 382 -14.29 -12.97 -20.26
CA LYS A 382 -14.79 -14.21 -20.87
C LYS A 382 -16.23 -14.45 -20.40
N GLY A 383 -17.09 -14.86 -21.34
CA GLY A 383 -18.51 -15.11 -21.05
C GLY A 383 -19.41 -13.87 -21.10
N PHE A 384 -18.91 -12.73 -21.57
CA PHE A 384 -19.74 -11.53 -21.77
C PHE A 384 -20.83 -11.77 -22.82
N ASN A 385 -22.08 -11.51 -22.42
CA ASN A 385 -23.25 -11.51 -23.29
C ASN A 385 -23.72 -10.06 -23.53
N PRO A 386 -23.71 -9.55 -24.78
CA PRO A 386 -24.17 -8.20 -25.08
C PRO A 386 -25.69 -8.00 -24.93
N THR A 387 -26.45 -9.09 -24.88
CA THR A 387 -27.92 -9.09 -24.76
C THR A 387 -28.39 -9.98 -23.61
N PRO A 388 -27.95 -9.71 -22.35
CA PRO A 388 -28.29 -10.57 -21.21
C PRO A 388 -29.77 -10.47 -20.88
N THR A 389 -30.31 -11.54 -20.27
CA THR A 389 -31.69 -11.56 -19.81
C THR A 389 -31.93 -10.56 -18.67
N ARG A 390 -33.12 -9.95 -18.66
CA ARG A 390 -33.63 -9.18 -17.52
C ARG A 390 -34.46 -10.02 -16.53
N LYS A 391 -34.54 -11.33 -16.72
CA LYS A 391 -35.31 -12.22 -15.81
C LYS A 391 -34.91 -11.94 -14.36
N GLY A 392 -35.89 -11.58 -13.51
CA GLY A 392 -35.71 -11.32 -12.09
C GLY A 392 -34.94 -10.01 -11.74
N LEU A 393 -34.42 -9.28 -12.73
CA LEU A 393 -33.67 -8.03 -12.48
C LEU A 393 -34.57 -6.94 -11.88
N ASP A 394 -35.79 -6.78 -12.41
CA ASP A 394 -36.71 -5.72 -12.03
C ASP A 394 -37.33 -5.91 -10.63
N THR A 395 -37.09 -7.05 -9.99
CA THR A 395 -37.57 -7.37 -8.63
C THR A 395 -36.45 -7.40 -7.58
N LEU A 396 -35.22 -6.99 -7.95
CA LEU A 396 -34.10 -6.99 -7.02
C LEU A 396 -34.16 -5.88 -5.95
N TYR A 397 -34.97 -4.84 -6.18
CA TYR A 397 -35.05 -3.68 -5.29
C TYR A 397 -33.68 -3.13 -4.92
N MET A 398 -32.85 -2.88 -5.92
CA MET A 398 -31.49 -2.39 -5.71
C MET A 398 -31.10 -1.26 -6.65
N SER A 399 -30.11 -0.51 -6.20
CA SER A 399 -29.43 0.54 -6.95
C SER A 399 -27.96 0.62 -6.55
N GLY A 400 -27.16 1.36 -7.28
CA GLY A 400 -25.77 1.60 -6.94
C GLY A 400 -25.25 2.92 -7.45
N SER A 401 -24.23 3.46 -6.77
CA SER A 401 -23.55 4.69 -7.17
C SER A 401 -22.10 4.75 -6.67
N ALA A 402 -21.41 5.84 -7.01
CA ALA A 402 -20.24 6.28 -6.29
C ALA A 402 -20.63 6.89 -4.94
N GLU A 403 -19.63 7.22 -4.13
CA GLU A 403 -19.74 8.08 -2.97
C GLU A 403 -20.55 9.35 -3.30
N PHE A 404 -21.31 9.84 -2.34
CA PHE A 404 -22.21 10.99 -2.51
C PHE A 404 -21.99 12.06 -1.44
N SER A 405 -22.18 13.30 -1.84
CA SER A 405 -22.29 14.47 -0.97
C SER A 405 -23.71 14.57 -0.36
N ASN A 406 -23.89 15.51 0.56
CA ASN A 406 -25.24 15.79 1.08
C ASN A 406 -26.22 16.15 -0.05
N GLY A 407 -25.85 17.05 -0.97
CA GLY A 407 -26.72 17.45 -2.09
C GLY A 407 -26.98 16.33 -3.08
N GLU A 408 -25.98 15.45 -3.32
CA GLU A 408 -26.17 14.28 -4.18
C GLU A 408 -27.10 13.24 -3.55
N LEU A 409 -27.06 13.06 -2.21
CA LEU A 409 -28.05 12.24 -1.50
C LEU A 409 -29.46 12.82 -1.66
N GLN A 410 -29.62 14.14 -1.51
CA GLN A 410 -30.92 14.81 -1.70
C GLN A 410 -31.45 14.62 -3.12
N ALA A 411 -30.61 14.68 -4.13
CA ALA A 411 -30.98 14.45 -5.52
C ALA A 411 -31.39 13.01 -5.82
N MET A 412 -30.75 12.04 -5.14
CA MET A 412 -31.00 10.60 -5.28
C MET A 412 -32.29 10.16 -4.56
N LEU A 413 -32.60 10.74 -3.41
CA LEU A 413 -33.70 10.34 -2.52
C LEU A 413 -35.07 10.21 -3.21
N PRO A 414 -35.54 11.19 -4.03
CA PRO A 414 -36.84 11.09 -4.69
C PRO A 414 -36.93 9.86 -5.59
N ILE A 415 -35.85 9.53 -6.31
CA ILE A 415 -35.79 8.37 -7.20
C ILE A 415 -35.86 7.07 -6.40
N LEU A 416 -35.12 6.98 -5.30
CA LEU A 416 -35.15 5.79 -4.45
C LEU A 416 -36.51 5.61 -3.80
N LYS A 417 -37.10 6.67 -3.25
CA LYS A 417 -38.42 6.62 -2.60
C LYS A 417 -39.54 6.27 -3.59
N GLN A 418 -39.44 6.71 -4.84
CA GLN A 418 -40.41 6.36 -5.89
C GLN A 418 -40.39 4.88 -6.24
N GLN A 419 -39.21 4.25 -6.22
CA GLN A 419 -39.01 2.86 -6.64
C GLN A 419 -39.09 1.87 -5.47
N ALA A 420 -38.74 2.28 -4.26
CA ALA A 420 -38.73 1.42 -3.08
C ALA A 420 -40.14 1.08 -2.62
N LYS A 421 -40.35 -0.21 -2.28
CA LYS A 421 -41.59 -0.72 -1.69
C LYS A 421 -41.50 -0.98 -0.18
N GLY A 422 -40.33 -0.75 0.38
CA GLY A 422 -40.01 -0.98 1.79
C GLY A 422 -38.88 -0.07 2.29
N PRO A 423 -38.25 -0.39 3.42
CA PRO A 423 -37.17 0.42 3.97
C PRO A 423 -36.00 0.47 3.01
N ILE A 424 -35.34 1.63 2.94
CA ILE A 424 -34.17 1.87 2.10
C ILE A 424 -32.93 1.77 2.97
N TYR A 425 -32.03 0.88 2.62
CA TYR A 425 -30.72 0.71 3.24
C TYR A 425 -29.64 1.26 2.31
N ILE A 426 -28.81 2.15 2.83
CA ILE A 426 -27.56 2.55 2.20
C ILE A 426 -26.48 1.55 2.64
N MET A 427 -25.98 0.78 1.67
CA MET A 427 -24.95 -0.22 1.87
C MET A 427 -23.58 0.37 1.53
N ASP A 428 -22.89 0.87 2.54
CA ASP A 428 -21.53 1.38 2.41
C ASP A 428 -20.52 0.23 2.38
N LEU A 429 -19.77 0.14 1.28
CA LEU A 429 -18.80 -0.93 1.03
C LEU A 429 -17.35 -0.47 1.21
N ARG A 430 -17.10 0.59 1.97
CA ARG A 430 -15.80 1.23 2.11
C ARG A 430 -15.10 0.80 3.40
N GLN A 431 -13.86 0.36 3.29
CA GLN A 431 -12.97 0.18 4.45
C GLN A 431 -12.26 1.49 4.83
N GLU A 432 -11.96 2.31 3.84
CA GLU A 432 -11.30 3.60 4.06
C GLU A 432 -12.16 4.53 4.93
N THR A 433 -11.50 5.27 5.84
CA THR A 433 -12.11 6.32 6.65
C THR A 433 -12.69 7.42 5.76
N HIS A 434 -13.95 7.77 5.95
CA HIS A 434 -14.63 8.79 5.16
C HIS A 434 -15.78 9.46 5.94
N GLY A 435 -16.31 10.53 5.38
CA GLY A 435 -17.43 11.27 5.97
C GLY A 435 -17.73 12.53 5.20
N VAL A 436 -18.35 13.48 5.87
CA VAL A 436 -18.85 14.71 5.24
C VAL A 436 -18.30 15.94 5.94
N PHE A 437 -17.59 16.79 5.17
CA PHE A 437 -17.12 18.11 5.61
C PHE A 437 -17.88 19.20 4.87
N ASN A 438 -18.63 20.04 5.60
CA ASN A 438 -19.39 21.15 5.03
C ASN A 438 -20.30 20.70 3.86
N GLY A 439 -20.92 19.52 3.96
CA GLY A 439 -21.74 18.92 2.91
C GLY A 439 -20.97 18.13 1.85
N ASN A 440 -19.67 18.34 1.68
CA ASN A 440 -18.84 17.62 0.71
C ASN A 440 -18.46 16.24 1.25
N ALA A 441 -18.49 15.22 0.40
CA ALA A 441 -17.95 13.91 0.77
C ALA A 441 -16.42 13.92 0.69
N VAL A 442 -15.80 13.42 1.74
CA VAL A 442 -14.34 13.35 1.88
C VAL A 442 -13.90 11.99 2.39
N SER A 443 -12.67 11.62 2.09
CA SER A 443 -12.05 10.41 2.65
C SER A 443 -10.60 10.66 3.04
N TRP A 444 -10.17 9.90 4.04
CA TRP A 444 -8.78 9.83 4.46
C TRP A 444 -8.03 8.91 3.50
N TYR A 445 -7.43 9.50 2.48
CA TYR A 445 -6.79 8.77 1.42
C TYR A 445 -5.36 8.40 1.80
N GLY A 446 -5.10 7.10 1.88
CA GLY A 446 -3.78 6.52 1.77
C GLY A 446 -3.59 5.90 0.38
N LEU A 447 -2.38 5.46 0.05
CA LEU A 447 -2.11 4.83 -1.25
C LEU A 447 -3.15 3.74 -1.55
N ARG A 448 -3.77 3.79 -2.71
CA ARG A 448 -4.79 2.83 -3.20
C ARG A 448 -6.08 2.77 -2.38
N ASP A 449 -6.39 3.78 -1.58
CA ASP A 449 -7.47 3.74 -0.58
C ASP A 449 -7.26 2.67 0.52
N TRP A 450 -6.01 2.34 0.85
CA TRP A 450 -5.64 1.30 1.81
C TRP A 450 -5.18 1.84 3.17
N GLY A 451 -5.55 3.05 3.52
CA GLY A 451 -5.23 3.66 4.83
C GLY A 451 -5.70 2.84 6.05
N ASN A 452 -6.68 1.97 5.87
CA ASN A 452 -7.21 1.07 6.90
C ASN A 452 -6.94 -0.41 6.60
N LEU A 453 -5.98 -0.73 5.72
CA LEU A 453 -5.65 -2.12 5.41
C LEU A 453 -5.21 -2.86 6.68
N GLY A 454 -5.77 -4.05 6.89
CA GLY A 454 -5.49 -4.88 8.07
C GLY A 454 -6.36 -4.58 9.29
N LYS A 455 -7.08 -3.46 9.33
CA LYS A 455 -8.03 -3.14 10.41
C LYS A 455 -9.35 -3.88 10.24
N ASN A 456 -9.91 -4.36 11.34
CA ASN A 456 -11.27 -4.86 11.36
C ASN A 456 -12.29 -3.71 11.36
N LYS A 457 -13.60 -4.03 11.20
CA LYS A 457 -14.67 -3.03 11.12
C LYS A 457 -14.72 -2.09 12.34
N ALA A 458 -14.53 -2.62 13.55
CA ALA A 458 -14.59 -1.82 14.77
C ALA A 458 -13.41 -0.82 14.83
N GLU A 459 -12.22 -1.25 14.45
CA GLU A 459 -11.03 -0.40 14.35
C GLU A 459 -11.18 0.68 13.28
N VAL A 460 -11.77 0.33 12.12
CA VAL A 460 -12.09 1.29 11.05
C VAL A 460 -13.04 2.38 11.55
N LEU A 461 -14.14 2.00 12.20
CA LEU A 461 -15.12 2.95 12.73
C LEU A 461 -14.53 3.83 13.85
N LYS A 462 -13.67 3.27 14.69
CA LYS A 462 -12.95 4.01 15.72
C LYS A 462 -12.01 5.04 15.11
N ASP A 463 -11.21 4.65 14.10
CA ASP A 463 -10.31 5.56 13.36
C ASP A 463 -11.10 6.68 12.70
N GLU A 464 -12.18 6.34 12.00
CA GLU A 464 -13.06 7.30 11.32
C GLU A 464 -13.64 8.34 12.28
N ASN A 465 -14.26 7.88 13.36
CA ASN A 465 -14.82 8.78 14.37
C ASN A 465 -13.75 9.69 14.99
N SER A 466 -12.57 9.14 15.28
CA SER A 466 -11.44 9.92 15.83
C SER A 466 -11.01 11.03 14.87
N ARG A 467 -10.79 10.71 13.57
CA ARG A 467 -10.35 11.67 12.56
C ARG A 467 -11.40 12.72 12.26
N LEU A 468 -12.65 12.31 12.09
CA LEU A 468 -13.75 13.25 11.83
C LEU A 468 -13.96 14.21 12.99
N ASN A 469 -13.91 13.72 14.24
CA ASN A 469 -13.99 14.57 15.41
C ASN A 469 -12.81 15.53 15.54
N ALA A 470 -11.60 15.06 15.24
CA ALA A 470 -10.39 15.89 15.24
C ALA A 470 -10.43 17.00 14.17
N ALA A 471 -11.16 16.81 13.08
CA ALA A 471 -11.31 17.79 12.01
C ALA A 471 -12.22 18.97 12.36
N ARG A 472 -13.16 18.76 13.28
CA ARG A 472 -14.21 19.76 13.61
C ARG A 472 -13.62 21.08 14.08
N GLY A 473 -14.03 22.18 13.44
CA GLY A 473 -13.60 23.55 13.78
C GLY A 473 -12.17 23.90 13.34
N LYS A 474 -11.43 22.96 12.72
CA LYS A 474 -10.07 23.20 12.23
C LYS A 474 -10.06 23.65 10.77
N SER A 475 -8.95 24.25 10.34
CA SER A 475 -8.61 24.43 8.93
C SER A 475 -7.70 23.29 8.50
N LEU A 476 -8.14 22.49 7.54
CA LEU A 476 -7.41 21.33 7.04
C LEU A 476 -7.18 21.47 5.53
N ILE A 477 -6.08 20.90 5.06
CA ILE A 477 -5.84 20.78 3.62
C ILE A 477 -6.70 19.65 3.06
N VAL A 478 -7.59 20.02 2.13
CA VAL A 478 -8.44 19.08 1.40
C VAL A 478 -8.17 19.26 -0.09
N ALA A 479 -7.93 18.16 -0.81
CA ALA A 479 -7.64 18.20 -2.24
C ALA A 479 -8.34 17.06 -3.00
N ALA A 480 -8.73 17.30 -4.25
CA ALA A 480 -8.99 16.23 -5.20
C ALA A 480 -7.66 15.60 -5.65
N LEU A 481 -7.71 14.38 -6.18
CA LEU A 481 -6.55 13.73 -6.77
C LEU A 481 -6.69 13.63 -8.29
N ASP A 482 -5.58 13.82 -9.00
CA ASP A 482 -5.51 13.56 -10.44
C ASP A 482 -5.46 12.04 -10.75
N LYS A 483 -5.37 11.70 -12.03
CA LYS A 483 -5.25 10.30 -12.47
C LYS A 483 -4.01 9.58 -11.95
N ASP A 484 -2.96 10.33 -11.63
CA ASP A 484 -1.69 9.84 -11.09
C ASP A 484 -1.70 9.84 -9.54
N LYS A 485 -2.87 10.13 -8.94
CA LYS A 485 -3.09 10.21 -7.48
C LYS A 485 -2.29 11.32 -6.79
N MET A 486 -1.96 12.37 -7.53
CA MET A 486 -1.35 13.58 -6.97
C MET A 486 -2.41 14.59 -6.59
N PRO A 487 -2.24 15.33 -5.47
CA PRO A 487 -3.17 16.38 -5.07
C PRO A 487 -3.30 17.46 -6.17
N ILE A 488 -4.55 17.78 -6.50
CA ILE A 488 -4.89 18.90 -7.37
C ILE A 488 -5.36 20.05 -6.50
N ASP A 489 -4.68 21.21 -6.62
CA ASP A 489 -5.06 22.47 -5.98
C ASP A 489 -5.42 22.29 -4.49
N PRO A 490 -4.50 21.74 -3.68
CA PRO A 490 -4.74 21.55 -2.25
C PRO A 490 -4.97 22.90 -1.58
N LYS A 491 -6.09 23.03 -0.87
CA LYS A 491 -6.47 24.29 -0.22
C LYS A 491 -6.80 24.05 1.25
N PRO A 492 -6.47 24.99 2.13
CA PRO A 492 -7.01 25.00 3.48
C PRO A 492 -8.51 25.25 3.42
N VAL A 493 -9.28 24.35 4.02
CA VAL A 493 -10.73 24.44 4.17
C VAL A 493 -11.05 24.51 5.65
N LYS A 494 -11.78 25.53 6.07
CA LYS A 494 -12.31 25.60 7.43
C LYS A 494 -13.46 24.59 7.56
N ILE A 495 -13.34 23.67 8.48
CA ILE A 495 -14.33 22.60 8.68
C ILE A 495 -15.34 23.05 9.73
N GLU A 496 -16.47 23.59 9.26
CA GLU A 496 -17.54 24.12 10.12
C GLU A 496 -18.50 23.03 10.58
N SER A 497 -18.79 22.07 9.68
CA SER A 497 -19.64 20.93 9.99
C SER A 497 -18.97 19.60 9.60
N VAL A 498 -19.17 18.61 10.45
CA VAL A 498 -18.66 17.24 10.26
C VAL A 498 -19.76 16.26 10.58
N MET A 499 -19.98 15.30 9.69
CA MET A 499 -20.87 14.16 9.90
C MET A 499 -20.17 12.88 9.44
N THR A 500 -20.44 11.76 10.10
CA THR A 500 -20.22 10.45 9.47
C THR A 500 -21.26 10.25 8.37
N GLU A 501 -20.99 9.35 7.45
CA GLU A 501 -22.01 9.00 6.44
C GLU A 501 -23.25 8.40 7.10
N GLN A 502 -23.10 7.58 8.13
CA GLN A 502 -24.21 7.06 8.91
C GLN A 502 -25.12 8.21 9.42
N GLN A 503 -24.54 9.23 10.03
CA GLN A 503 -25.30 10.38 10.53
C GLN A 503 -26.03 11.12 9.39
N LEU A 504 -25.39 11.27 8.23
CA LEU A 504 -26.02 11.89 7.07
C LEU A 504 -27.22 11.05 6.57
N VAL A 505 -27.04 9.74 6.45
CA VAL A 505 -28.05 8.80 5.96
C VAL A 505 -29.26 8.74 6.91
N GLU A 506 -29.01 8.53 8.20
CA GLU A 506 -30.07 8.41 9.22
C GLU A 506 -30.84 9.71 9.41
N LYS A 507 -30.17 10.87 9.34
CA LYS A 507 -30.81 12.20 9.33
C LYS A 507 -31.85 12.36 8.22
N ASN A 508 -31.69 11.63 7.10
CA ASN A 508 -32.58 11.64 5.96
C ASN A 508 -33.66 10.55 6.00
N GLY A 509 -33.80 9.86 7.15
CA GLY A 509 -34.82 8.83 7.37
C GLY A 509 -34.52 7.53 6.64
N LEU A 510 -33.27 7.24 6.33
CA LEU A 510 -32.79 6.00 5.70
C LEU A 510 -32.06 5.15 6.71
N HIS A 511 -31.89 3.86 6.39
CA HIS A 511 -31.08 2.95 7.17
C HIS A 511 -29.66 2.88 6.60
N TYR A 512 -28.68 2.77 7.49
CA TYR A 512 -27.29 2.65 7.11
C TYR A 512 -26.73 1.29 7.52
N TYR A 513 -25.99 0.67 6.61
CA TYR A 513 -25.28 -0.57 6.89
C TYR A 513 -23.91 -0.55 6.22
N ARG A 514 -22.84 -0.80 6.97
CA ARG A 514 -21.48 -0.79 6.46
C ARG A 514 -20.84 -2.16 6.45
N ILE A 515 -20.22 -2.49 5.32
CA ILE A 515 -19.30 -3.62 5.19
C ILE A 515 -17.94 -3.06 4.83
N ALA A 516 -16.98 -3.15 5.75
CA ALA A 516 -15.65 -2.59 5.58
C ALA A 516 -14.81 -3.42 4.59
N ALA A 517 -15.12 -3.32 3.29
CA ALA A 517 -14.45 -4.06 2.21
C ALA A 517 -13.28 -3.25 1.65
N THR A 518 -12.10 -3.89 1.55
CA THR A 518 -10.89 -3.27 1.01
C THR A 518 -11.03 -2.97 -0.47
N ASP A 519 -10.59 -1.79 -0.92
CA ASP A 519 -10.69 -1.43 -2.34
C ASP A 519 -9.79 -2.31 -3.22
N HIS A 520 -10.17 -2.46 -4.48
CA HIS A 520 -9.49 -3.22 -5.55
C HIS A 520 -9.46 -4.74 -5.40
N ILE A 521 -9.67 -5.31 -4.23
CA ILE A 521 -9.61 -6.77 -4.00
C ILE A 521 -11.00 -7.41 -3.90
N TRP A 522 -11.06 -8.74 -3.94
CA TRP A 522 -12.27 -9.48 -3.60
C TRP A 522 -12.56 -9.34 -2.10
N PRO A 523 -13.84 -9.20 -1.67
CA PRO A 523 -14.17 -9.10 -0.26
C PRO A 523 -13.66 -10.30 0.54
N SER A 524 -13.29 -10.08 1.80
CA SER A 524 -12.91 -11.18 2.69
C SER A 524 -14.08 -12.14 2.92
N ALA A 525 -13.78 -13.39 3.30
CA ALA A 525 -14.83 -14.36 3.61
C ALA A 525 -15.78 -13.86 4.70
N ALA A 526 -15.23 -13.19 5.73
CA ALA A 526 -16.02 -12.58 6.80
C ALA A 526 -16.98 -11.48 6.29
N ASN A 527 -16.52 -10.63 5.36
CA ASN A 527 -17.37 -9.60 4.77
C ASN A 527 -18.51 -10.19 3.91
N ILE A 528 -18.24 -11.30 3.24
CA ILE A 528 -19.27 -12.01 2.46
C ILE A 528 -20.26 -12.70 3.38
N ASP A 529 -19.80 -13.37 4.44
CA ASP A 529 -20.69 -13.97 5.45
C ASP A 529 -21.58 -12.90 6.12
N GLU A 530 -21.00 -11.75 6.46
CA GLU A 530 -21.75 -10.61 7.00
C GLU A 530 -22.83 -10.14 6.01
N PHE A 531 -22.50 -10.04 4.73
CA PHE A 531 -23.44 -9.65 3.67
C PHE A 531 -24.58 -10.65 3.51
N ILE A 532 -24.26 -11.94 3.42
CA ILE A 532 -25.27 -13.00 3.31
C ILE A 532 -26.21 -12.98 4.51
N ASN A 533 -25.67 -12.90 5.72
CA ASN A 533 -26.47 -12.85 6.94
C ASN A 533 -27.37 -11.61 6.97
N PHE A 534 -26.87 -10.46 6.59
CA PHE A 534 -27.68 -9.23 6.48
C PHE A 534 -28.84 -9.43 5.49
N THR A 535 -28.57 -9.93 4.28
CA THR A 535 -29.59 -10.10 3.25
C THR A 535 -30.65 -11.14 3.60
N ARG A 536 -30.32 -12.11 4.47
CA ARG A 536 -31.28 -13.10 5.00
C ARG A 536 -32.21 -12.54 6.07
N THR A 537 -31.75 -11.53 6.81
CA THR A 537 -32.49 -10.97 7.96
C THR A 537 -33.24 -9.69 7.65
N MET A 538 -32.90 -9.00 6.56
CA MET A 538 -33.58 -7.78 6.15
C MET A 538 -35.02 -8.04 5.66
N PRO A 539 -35.93 -7.04 5.72
CA PRO A 539 -37.25 -7.15 5.14
C PRO A 539 -37.21 -7.52 3.64
N ALA A 540 -38.09 -8.45 3.21
CA ALA A 540 -38.08 -8.96 1.83
C ALA A 540 -38.32 -7.88 0.76
N ASN A 541 -38.98 -6.78 1.11
CA ASN A 541 -39.25 -5.63 0.25
C ASN A 541 -38.24 -4.47 0.46
N ALA A 542 -37.16 -4.67 1.22
CA ALA A 542 -36.13 -3.66 1.44
C ALA A 542 -35.45 -3.29 0.13
N TRP A 543 -35.14 -2.01 -0.02
CA TRP A 543 -34.34 -1.48 -1.12
C TRP A 543 -32.88 -1.35 -0.67
N LEU A 544 -31.94 -1.91 -1.42
CA LEU A 544 -30.51 -1.79 -1.16
C LEU A 544 -29.87 -0.82 -2.14
N HIS A 545 -29.29 0.27 -1.62
CA HIS A 545 -28.43 1.17 -2.40
C HIS A 545 -26.97 0.89 -2.06
N PHE A 546 -26.25 0.27 -2.99
CA PHE A 546 -24.84 -0.08 -2.83
C PHE A 546 -23.94 1.07 -3.30
N HIS A 547 -22.93 1.42 -2.51
CA HIS A 547 -21.92 2.34 -2.98
C HIS A 547 -20.52 2.01 -2.46
N CYS A 548 -19.54 2.54 -3.15
CA CYS A 548 -18.14 2.64 -2.72
C CYS A 548 -17.60 3.97 -3.25
N GLN A 549 -16.31 4.25 -3.17
CA GLN A 549 -15.78 5.54 -3.61
C GLN A 549 -16.11 5.85 -5.09
N ALA A 550 -15.93 4.88 -5.99
CA ALA A 550 -16.17 5.08 -7.44
C ALA A 550 -17.51 4.52 -7.94
N GLY A 551 -18.24 3.73 -7.16
CA GLY A 551 -19.46 3.06 -7.60
C GLY A 551 -19.25 1.96 -8.65
N LYS A 552 -18.02 1.49 -8.81
CA LYS A 552 -17.64 0.53 -9.85
C LYS A 552 -17.23 -0.84 -9.27
N GLY A 553 -16.06 -0.96 -8.65
CA GLY A 553 -15.46 -2.24 -8.26
C GLY A 553 -16.28 -2.99 -7.21
N ARG A 554 -16.17 -2.56 -5.95
CA ARG A 554 -16.89 -3.17 -4.79
C ARG A 554 -18.39 -3.13 -5.00
N THR A 555 -18.93 -1.99 -5.43
CA THR A 555 -20.37 -1.82 -5.70
C THR A 555 -20.89 -2.87 -6.67
N THR A 556 -20.23 -3.08 -7.81
CA THR A 556 -20.71 -4.06 -8.80
C THR A 556 -20.55 -5.51 -8.29
N ALA A 557 -19.47 -5.80 -7.55
CA ALA A 557 -19.28 -7.14 -6.99
C ALA A 557 -20.41 -7.51 -6.03
N TYR A 558 -20.80 -6.62 -5.12
CA TYR A 558 -21.91 -6.89 -4.18
C TYR A 558 -23.28 -6.90 -4.86
N MET A 559 -23.52 -6.01 -5.84
CA MET A 559 -24.73 -6.06 -6.65
C MET A 559 -24.84 -7.37 -7.43
N ALA A 560 -23.73 -7.88 -8.00
CA ALA A 560 -23.70 -9.16 -8.70
C ALA A 560 -23.93 -10.34 -7.74
N MET A 561 -23.30 -10.35 -6.56
CA MET A 561 -23.54 -11.38 -5.54
C MET A 561 -25.00 -11.38 -5.08
N TYR A 562 -25.60 -10.21 -4.86
CA TYR A 562 -27.01 -10.10 -4.50
C TYR A 562 -27.93 -10.63 -5.60
N ASP A 563 -27.59 -10.31 -6.83
CA ASP A 563 -28.32 -10.77 -8.02
C ASP A 563 -28.25 -12.31 -8.15
N MET A 564 -27.07 -12.92 -7.97
CA MET A 564 -26.91 -14.39 -7.96
C MET A 564 -27.78 -15.04 -6.88
N MET A 565 -27.78 -14.49 -5.65
CA MET A 565 -28.54 -15.04 -4.54
C MET A 565 -30.05 -14.97 -4.77
N LYS A 566 -30.55 -13.95 -5.46
CA LYS A 566 -31.97 -13.74 -5.77
C LYS A 566 -32.42 -14.42 -7.05
N ASN A 567 -31.51 -14.65 -7.98
CA ASN A 567 -31.79 -15.20 -9.31
C ASN A 567 -30.86 -16.40 -9.62
N PRO A 568 -30.88 -17.47 -8.82
CA PRO A 568 -29.95 -18.59 -8.99
C PRO A 568 -30.11 -19.31 -10.34
N ASP A 569 -31.29 -19.20 -10.99
CA ASP A 569 -31.56 -19.80 -12.31
C ASP A 569 -30.97 -18.99 -13.48
N VAL A 570 -30.40 -17.83 -13.23
CA VAL A 570 -29.77 -16.98 -14.27
C VAL A 570 -28.30 -17.31 -14.38
N SER A 571 -27.81 -17.49 -15.59
CA SER A 571 -26.40 -17.83 -15.81
C SER A 571 -25.45 -16.76 -15.26
N LEU A 572 -24.25 -17.19 -14.81
CA LEU A 572 -23.21 -16.27 -14.35
C LEU A 572 -22.88 -15.21 -15.41
N GLY A 573 -22.75 -15.66 -16.69
CA GLY A 573 -22.45 -14.75 -17.80
C GLY A 573 -23.50 -13.65 -17.98
N ASP A 574 -24.78 -14.01 -17.85
CA ASP A 574 -25.88 -13.02 -17.91
C ASP A 574 -25.87 -12.06 -16.72
N ILE A 575 -25.67 -12.58 -15.50
CA ILE A 575 -25.60 -11.74 -14.29
C ILE A 575 -24.45 -10.73 -14.40
N LEU A 576 -23.25 -11.18 -14.74
CA LEU A 576 -22.09 -10.30 -14.87
C LEU A 576 -22.29 -9.28 -15.99
N SER A 577 -22.85 -9.71 -17.12
CA SER A 577 -23.11 -8.84 -18.28
C SER A 577 -24.16 -7.79 -17.97
N ARG A 578 -25.29 -8.14 -17.35
CA ARG A 578 -26.33 -7.16 -17.02
C ARG A 578 -25.86 -6.14 -15.98
N GLN A 579 -25.06 -6.55 -14.99
CA GLN A 579 -24.49 -5.62 -14.02
C GLN A 579 -23.47 -4.65 -14.68
N TYR A 580 -22.72 -5.15 -15.67
CA TYR A 580 -21.82 -4.32 -16.47
C TYR A 580 -22.61 -3.33 -17.36
N LEU A 581 -23.62 -3.80 -18.05
CA LEU A 581 -24.47 -2.98 -18.94
C LEU A 581 -25.35 -1.97 -18.19
N LEU A 582 -25.65 -2.20 -16.92
CA LEU A 582 -26.27 -1.18 -16.05
C LEU A 582 -25.30 -0.04 -15.69
N GLY A 583 -24.03 -0.11 -16.06
CA GLY A 583 -23.03 0.91 -15.79
C GLY A 583 -22.00 0.53 -14.71
N GLY A 584 -21.96 -0.74 -14.29
CA GLY A 584 -20.96 -1.26 -13.36
C GLY A 584 -19.59 -1.55 -14.00
N ASN A 585 -18.85 -2.48 -13.39
CA ASN A 585 -17.68 -3.14 -13.98
C ASN A 585 -18.04 -4.59 -14.33
N TYR A 586 -17.36 -5.17 -15.32
CA TYR A 586 -17.42 -6.61 -15.51
C TYR A 586 -16.55 -7.28 -14.44
N VAL A 587 -17.17 -7.93 -13.45
CA VAL A 587 -16.47 -8.38 -12.23
C VAL A 587 -15.40 -9.43 -12.55
N ALA A 588 -15.64 -10.29 -13.53
CA ALA A 588 -14.68 -11.30 -14.00
C ALA A 588 -13.71 -10.77 -15.09
N TYR A 589 -13.52 -9.46 -15.20
CA TYR A 589 -12.51 -8.90 -16.11
C TYR A 589 -11.09 -9.20 -15.61
N GLU A 590 -10.24 -9.66 -16.50
CA GLU A 590 -8.83 -9.92 -16.25
C GLU A 590 -7.94 -9.07 -17.15
N ILE A 591 -6.76 -8.73 -16.66
CA ILE A 591 -5.75 -8.04 -17.45
C ILE A 591 -4.93 -9.09 -18.21
N ALA A 592 -5.30 -9.37 -19.45
CA ALA A 592 -4.73 -10.47 -20.24
C ALA A 592 -3.21 -10.37 -20.47
N LYS A 593 -2.66 -9.15 -20.54
CA LYS A 593 -1.23 -8.89 -20.73
C LYS A 593 -0.78 -7.82 -19.72
N PRO A 594 -0.56 -8.19 -18.45
CA PRO A 594 -0.15 -7.22 -17.44
C PRO A 594 1.27 -6.71 -17.74
N LYS A 595 1.47 -5.42 -17.51
CA LYS A 595 2.82 -4.85 -17.47
C LYS A 595 3.58 -5.42 -16.27
N PRO A 596 4.91 -5.43 -16.25
CA PRO A 596 5.70 -5.98 -15.14
C PRO A 596 5.35 -5.39 -13.76
N ASN A 597 4.84 -4.15 -13.71
CA ASN A 597 4.44 -3.42 -12.51
C ASN A 597 2.92 -3.18 -12.44
N GLU A 598 2.12 -3.97 -13.15
CA GLU A 598 0.65 -3.89 -13.09
C GLU A 598 0.12 -4.61 -11.84
N TRP A 599 0.20 -3.93 -10.71
CA TRP A 599 -0.19 -4.47 -9.41
C TRP A 599 -1.66 -4.93 -9.31
N LYS A 600 -2.53 -4.47 -10.21
CA LYS A 600 -3.96 -4.84 -10.23
C LYS A 600 -4.22 -6.21 -10.84
N ALA A 601 -3.28 -6.74 -11.62
CA ALA A 601 -3.51 -7.95 -12.40
C ALA A 601 -3.91 -9.14 -11.51
N ASP A 602 -3.17 -9.36 -10.43
CA ASP A 602 -3.42 -10.47 -9.50
C ASP A 602 -4.78 -10.33 -8.80
N TYR A 603 -5.16 -9.11 -8.43
CA TYR A 603 -6.46 -8.85 -7.80
C TYR A 603 -7.63 -8.98 -8.77
N TYR A 604 -7.42 -8.64 -10.05
CA TYR A 604 -8.44 -8.88 -11.09
C TYR A 604 -8.62 -10.38 -11.36
N HIS A 605 -7.50 -11.13 -11.45
CA HIS A 605 -7.53 -12.58 -11.56
C HIS A 605 -8.24 -13.22 -10.34
N GLN A 606 -7.88 -12.84 -9.13
CA GLN A 606 -8.56 -13.30 -7.92
C GLN A 606 -10.08 -13.04 -7.96
N LYS A 607 -10.49 -11.82 -8.36
CA LYS A 607 -11.92 -11.47 -8.46
C LYS A 607 -12.66 -12.32 -9.46
N ALA A 608 -12.05 -12.55 -10.64
CA ALA A 608 -12.64 -13.40 -11.68
C ALA A 608 -12.88 -14.83 -11.19
N HIS A 609 -11.86 -15.40 -10.51
CA HIS A 609 -11.97 -16.73 -9.93
C HIS A 609 -12.97 -16.80 -8.77
N MET A 610 -12.92 -15.83 -7.86
CA MET A 610 -13.78 -15.85 -6.66
C MET A 610 -15.25 -15.57 -6.97
N VAL A 611 -15.57 -14.83 -8.03
CA VAL A 611 -16.97 -14.62 -8.43
C VAL A 611 -17.57 -15.89 -9.03
N GLU A 612 -16.77 -16.70 -9.72
CA GLU A 612 -17.18 -18.02 -10.21
C GLU A 612 -17.46 -18.97 -9.03
N LYS A 613 -16.55 -19.02 -8.05
CA LYS A 613 -16.77 -19.79 -6.81
C LYS A 613 -18.01 -19.32 -6.05
N PHE A 614 -18.26 -18.01 -5.97
CA PHE A 614 -19.46 -17.53 -5.30
C PHE A 614 -20.74 -17.92 -6.05
N TYR A 615 -20.72 -17.94 -7.37
CA TYR A 615 -21.85 -18.45 -8.15
C TYR A 615 -22.07 -19.95 -7.87
N GLN A 616 -21.02 -20.77 -7.82
CA GLN A 616 -21.12 -22.18 -7.45
C GLN A 616 -21.69 -22.35 -6.02
N TYR A 617 -21.18 -21.57 -5.05
CA TYR A 617 -21.74 -21.57 -3.70
C TYR A 617 -23.24 -21.29 -3.70
N VAL A 618 -23.70 -20.33 -4.49
CA VAL A 618 -25.14 -20.02 -4.61
C VAL A 618 -25.89 -21.21 -5.18
N GLN A 619 -25.39 -21.88 -6.23
CA GLN A 619 -26.05 -23.06 -6.82
C GLN A 619 -26.26 -24.17 -5.80
N GLU A 620 -25.29 -24.38 -4.90
CA GLU A 620 -25.32 -25.46 -3.92
C GLU A 620 -26.13 -25.12 -2.65
N ASN A 621 -26.27 -23.81 -2.30
CA ASN A 621 -26.79 -23.41 -0.99
C ASN A 621 -28.05 -22.53 -1.02
N HIS A 622 -28.53 -22.09 -2.20
CA HIS A 622 -29.74 -21.25 -2.26
C HIS A 622 -31.01 -21.98 -1.81
N ALA A 623 -31.11 -23.26 -2.12
CA ALA A 623 -32.32 -24.06 -1.82
C ALA A 623 -32.57 -24.24 -0.31
N ASP A 624 -31.53 -24.25 0.50
CA ASP A 624 -31.63 -24.36 1.97
C ASP A 624 -31.55 -23.02 2.70
N GLY A 625 -31.54 -21.89 1.94
CA GLY A 625 -31.51 -20.54 2.47
C GLY A 625 -30.12 -20.13 2.99
N PHE A 626 -29.05 -20.65 2.39
CA PHE A 626 -27.65 -20.33 2.74
C PHE A 626 -27.33 -20.66 4.21
N LYS A 627 -27.66 -21.85 4.67
CA LYS A 627 -27.35 -22.30 6.05
C LYS A 627 -25.85 -22.49 6.24
N THR A 628 -25.18 -23.07 5.24
CA THR A 628 -23.70 -23.12 5.20
C THR A 628 -23.17 -21.74 4.90
N SER A 629 -22.30 -21.18 5.74
CA SER A 629 -21.69 -19.90 5.46
C SER A 629 -20.73 -19.97 4.28
N TRP A 630 -20.48 -18.83 3.62
CA TRP A 630 -19.49 -18.75 2.55
C TRP A 630 -18.10 -19.20 3.02
N SER A 631 -17.69 -18.77 4.23
CA SER A 631 -16.38 -19.15 4.80
C SER A 631 -16.26 -20.65 5.03
N GLN A 632 -17.30 -21.30 5.52
CA GLN A 632 -17.34 -22.77 5.70
C GLN A 632 -17.29 -23.49 4.35
N TRP A 633 -18.11 -23.05 3.40
CA TRP A 633 -18.14 -23.63 2.06
C TRP A 633 -16.79 -23.48 1.37
N LEU A 634 -16.19 -22.29 1.42
CA LEU A 634 -14.89 -22.02 0.82
C LEU A 634 -13.76 -22.86 1.43
N ALA A 635 -13.80 -23.08 2.75
CA ALA A 635 -12.83 -23.95 3.43
C ALA A 635 -12.95 -25.42 3.00
N ALA A 636 -14.15 -25.88 2.67
CA ALA A 636 -14.39 -27.23 2.18
C ALA A 636 -14.06 -27.42 0.69
N HIS A 637 -13.87 -26.32 -0.08
CA HIS A 637 -13.63 -26.33 -1.52
C HIS A 637 -12.29 -25.69 -1.89
N GLN A 638 -11.24 -25.97 -1.11
CA GLN A 638 -9.91 -25.39 -1.33
C GLN A 638 -9.17 -25.94 -2.56
N ASP A 639 -9.57 -27.08 -3.07
CA ASP A 639 -8.91 -27.82 -4.15
C ASP A 639 -9.58 -27.62 -5.54
N ILE A 640 -10.46 -26.63 -5.67
CA ILE A 640 -11.14 -26.32 -6.95
C ILE A 640 -10.63 -25.00 -7.52
#